data_d373d00064a30572fe252b07144d75aa
#
_entry.id   d373d00064a30572fe252b07144d75aa
#
_cell.length_a   1.000
_cell.length_b   1.000
_cell.length_c   1.000
_cell.angle_alpha   90.00
_cell.angle_beta   90.00
_cell.angle_gamma   90.00
#
_symmetry.space_group_name_H-M   'P 1'
#
loop_
_entity.id
_entity.type
_entity.pdbx_description
1 polymer ?
#
loop_
_entity_poly.entity_id
_entity_poly.type
_entity_poly.pdbx_seq_one_letter_code
_entity_poly.pdbx_strand_id
1 'polypeptide(L)'
;MANKLVIVESPAKARTLNKILGRSYSVKASLGHVRDLPRASLGVDIGKGFIPKYVIPAGKKKIIAEIKKAASQASSIYLATDPDREGEAISWHLVQATKLDKDDTPMQRVVFHEITKDAVKEAFQNPRSIDMNLVNAQQARRILDRLVGYKLSPLLWRKVQRGLSAGRVQSVAVRMIVDREQEIQDFIPREYWIIEVELARSEEKEASFKARLFAVADGTKLDIGNEDEADRVTADLENAEYKVKAVVPKQLTRQPAPPFITSTLQQEAWQKLHFSARRTMAIAQQLYEGLPLGKEGSVGLITYMRTDSTHVAASAISEAREFIGKKYGTQFLPPKPRSFAKKAKWAQEAHEAIRPTEIYRQPEQLKPFLNPVQLKLYELIWRRMVASQMSAALYDTTNVEIKASNAGSEKQHRGYLFKASSSVAKFSGFMVVYTESRDEDERGESPASLPELRIGDKLVYMGTFPEQCFTQPPPRYTEATLIKALEQKGIGRPSTYAPTLSTIQERDYVNKASGKFQPTELGIIVSRILTEHFPRIVDPGFTAQMEEQLDEIAKGNYEWTAALQEFYPPFQDTLDKAWANLEKLDLTQTSEEICPNCSRPMVIKVGRFGKFLACSGYPDCKTTRPYAVKIGVSCPKCRGDLVKKISKKKKVFYGCSNFPECKFAINRKPIAQPCPNCSNLLVQYRGDWAKCVACQYKVKLAGQEEQQEGVAL
;
A
#
# COMPACT_ATOMS: atom_id res chain seq x y z
N MET A 1 -49.63 -9.55 -5.06
CA MET A 1 -48.61 -10.12 -4.19
C MET A 1 -47.86 -8.95 -3.54
N ALA A 2 -47.75 -8.96 -2.23
CA ALA A 2 -47.01 -7.91 -1.51
C ALA A 2 -45.54 -7.93 -1.95
N ASN A 3 -45.07 -6.79 -2.43
CA ASN A 3 -43.68 -6.65 -2.96
C ASN A 3 -42.76 -6.28 -1.82
N LYS A 4 -41.77 -7.13 -1.50
CA LYS A 4 -40.76 -6.87 -0.47
C LYS A 4 -39.68 -5.96 -1.04
N LEU A 5 -39.36 -4.86 -0.34
CA LEU A 5 -38.32 -3.92 -0.77
C LEU A 5 -36.97 -4.30 -0.16
N VAL A 6 -35.94 -4.38 -0.99
CA VAL A 6 -34.54 -4.54 -0.55
C VAL A 6 -33.74 -3.31 -0.95
N ILE A 7 -33.04 -2.69 0.00
CA ILE A 7 -32.23 -1.51 -0.25
C ILE A 7 -30.74 -1.87 -0.05
N VAL A 8 -29.94 -1.58 -1.07
CA VAL A 8 -28.48 -1.79 -1.09
C VAL A 8 -27.75 -0.49 -1.41
N GLU A 9 -26.42 -0.47 -1.27
CA GLU A 9 -25.61 0.73 -1.54
C GLU A 9 -25.28 0.92 -3.02
N SER A 10 -25.18 -0.16 -3.82
CA SER A 10 -24.69 -0.06 -5.20
C SER A 10 -25.64 -0.69 -6.24
N PRO A 11 -25.66 -0.15 -7.49
CA PRO A 11 -26.46 -0.71 -8.58
C PRO A 11 -25.99 -2.11 -9.03
N ALA A 12 -24.69 -2.42 -8.87
CA ALA A 12 -24.16 -3.74 -9.23
C ALA A 12 -24.71 -4.80 -8.27
N LYS A 13 -24.61 -4.55 -6.96
CA LYS A 13 -25.19 -5.41 -5.92
C LYS A 13 -26.71 -5.56 -6.09
N ALA A 14 -27.41 -4.47 -6.46
CA ALA A 14 -28.83 -4.52 -6.73
C ALA A 14 -29.18 -5.48 -7.89
N ARG A 15 -28.42 -5.45 -8.97
CA ARG A 15 -28.62 -6.36 -10.12
C ARG A 15 -28.41 -7.82 -9.74
N THR A 16 -27.37 -8.11 -8.97
CA THR A 16 -27.05 -9.47 -8.52
C THR A 16 -28.11 -10.00 -7.57
N LEU A 17 -28.50 -9.24 -6.55
CA LEU A 17 -29.52 -9.65 -5.59
C LEU A 17 -30.89 -9.80 -6.22
N ASN A 18 -31.27 -8.95 -7.18
CA ASN A 18 -32.57 -9.04 -7.86
C ASN A 18 -32.73 -10.39 -8.61
N LYS A 19 -31.63 -10.93 -9.16
CA LYS A 19 -31.64 -12.26 -9.81
C LYS A 19 -31.71 -13.39 -8.78
N ILE A 20 -31.01 -13.27 -7.64
CA ILE A 20 -31.03 -14.29 -6.59
C ILE A 20 -32.36 -14.38 -5.88
N LEU A 21 -32.96 -13.23 -5.54
CA LEU A 21 -34.19 -13.13 -4.74
C LEU A 21 -35.49 -13.33 -5.55
N GLY A 22 -35.42 -13.11 -6.87
CA GLY A 22 -36.55 -13.31 -7.77
C GLY A 22 -37.63 -12.23 -7.68
N ARG A 23 -38.83 -12.51 -8.28
CA ARG A 23 -39.85 -11.50 -8.54
C ARG A 23 -40.64 -11.01 -7.31
N SER A 24 -40.51 -11.69 -6.18
CA SER A 24 -41.18 -11.30 -4.92
C SER A 24 -40.50 -10.11 -4.24
N TYR A 25 -39.29 -9.74 -4.68
CA TYR A 25 -38.47 -8.66 -4.12
C TYR A 25 -38.22 -7.58 -5.16
N SER A 26 -38.31 -6.32 -4.72
CA SER A 26 -37.88 -5.15 -5.47
C SER A 26 -36.61 -4.62 -4.90
N VAL A 27 -35.49 -4.69 -5.65
CA VAL A 27 -34.19 -4.24 -5.15
C VAL A 27 -33.87 -2.83 -5.67
N LYS A 28 -33.54 -1.90 -4.76
CA LYS A 28 -33.18 -0.50 -5.05
C LYS A 28 -31.80 -0.17 -4.50
N ALA A 29 -31.06 0.72 -5.18
CA ALA A 29 -29.77 1.17 -4.76
C ALA A 29 -29.79 2.61 -4.23
N SER A 30 -29.16 2.88 -3.08
CA SER A 30 -29.01 4.22 -2.49
C SER A 30 -27.88 5.04 -3.11
N LEU A 31 -27.02 4.39 -3.90
CA LEU A 31 -25.76 4.97 -4.44
C LEU A 31 -24.83 5.49 -3.34
N GLY A 32 -24.68 4.77 -2.24
CA GLY A 32 -23.88 5.14 -1.07
C GLY A 32 -24.66 6.00 -0.08
N HIS A 33 -23.97 6.84 0.70
CA HIS A 33 -24.59 7.70 1.71
C HIS A 33 -25.65 8.64 1.15
N VAL A 34 -26.80 8.72 1.81
CA VAL A 34 -27.91 9.62 1.46
C VAL A 34 -27.98 10.87 2.33
N ARG A 35 -27.31 10.89 3.48
CA ARG A 35 -27.11 12.06 4.35
C ARG A 35 -25.63 12.21 4.68
N ASP A 36 -25.17 13.43 4.89
CA ASP A 36 -23.82 13.74 5.35
C ASP A 36 -23.84 15.08 6.11
N LEU A 37 -22.74 15.38 6.79
CA LEU A 37 -22.52 16.70 7.38
C LEU A 37 -22.44 17.78 6.27
N PRO A 38 -22.94 18.99 6.51
CA PRO A 38 -22.95 20.08 5.53
C PRO A 38 -21.52 20.40 5.04
N ARG A 39 -21.38 20.74 3.76
CA ARG A 39 -20.05 21.08 3.17
C ARG A 39 -19.54 22.46 3.59
N ALA A 40 -20.43 23.41 3.81
CA ALA A 40 -20.08 24.80 4.04
C ALA A 40 -19.91 25.18 5.54
N SER A 41 -20.25 24.28 6.46
CA SER A 41 -20.16 24.50 7.89
C SER A 41 -19.65 23.26 8.63
N LEU A 42 -19.25 23.41 9.88
CA LEU A 42 -18.80 22.28 10.72
C LEU A 42 -19.86 21.18 10.78
N GLY A 43 -21.12 21.57 10.95
CA GLY A 43 -22.24 20.64 11.00
C GLY A 43 -22.29 19.77 12.26
N VAL A 44 -21.59 20.17 13.32
CA VAL A 44 -21.55 19.50 14.63
C VAL A 44 -21.78 20.54 15.72
N ASP A 45 -22.73 20.30 16.61
CA ASP A 45 -23.03 21.16 17.75
C ASP A 45 -22.22 20.69 18.95
N ILE A 46 -21.06 21.33 19.16
CA ILE A 46 -20.12 20.96 20.22
C ILE A 46 -20.72 21.21 21.61
N GLY A 47 -21.43 22.35 21.80
CA GLY A 47 -22.03 22.74 23.08
C GLY A 47 -23.17 21.82 23.52
N LYS A 48 -23.77 21.05 22.58
CA LYS A 48 -24.83 20.10 22.88
C LYS A 48 -24.35 18.64 22.78
N GLY A 49 -23.11 18.34 23.17
CA GLY A 49 -22.58 16.98 23.18
C GLY A 49 -22.28 16.43 21.78
N PHE A 50 -21.74 17.25 20.90
CA PHE A 50 -21.31 16.87 19.54
C PHE A 50 -22.43 16.39 18.63
N ILE A 51 -23.67 16.84 18.81
CA ILE A 51 -24.82 16.44 17.99
C ILE A 51 -24.58 16.82 16.52
N PRO A 52 -24.56 15.83 15.59
CA PRO A 52 -24.38 16.08 14.16
C PRO A 52 -25.65 16.63 13.51
N LYS A 53 -25.49 17.66 12.68
CA LYS A 53 -26.58 18.23 11.85
C LYS A 53 -26.49 17.67 10.45
N TYR A 54 -27.04 16.49 10.22
CA TYR A 54 -27.02 15.86 8.90
C TYR A 54 -27.95 16.56 7.90
N VAL A 55 -27.47 16.67 6.68
CA VAL A 55 -28.22 17.22 5.52
C VAL A 55 -28.27 16.21 4.39
N ILE A 56 -29.33 16.27 3.58
CA ILE A 56 -29.46 15.49 2.36
C ILE A 56 -28.79 16.27 1.22
N PRO A 57 -27.71 15.76 0.62
CA PRO A 57 -27.09 16.41 -0.55
C PRO A 57 -28.08 16.54 -1.71
N ALA A 58 -28.02 17.64 -2.47
CA ALA A 58 -28.97 17.92 -3.55
C ALA A 58 -29.09 16.76 -4.56
N GLY A 59 -27.97 16.12 -4.92
CA GLY A 59 -27.94 14.96 -5.83
C GLY A 59 -28.58 13.69 -5.29
N LYS A 60 -28.97 13.65 -3.99
CA LYS A 60 -29.58 12.47 -3.36
C LYS A 60 -31.11 12.57 -3.18
N LYS A 61 -31.68 13.77 -3.35
CA LYS A 61 -33.11 14.02 -3.15
C LYS A 61 -33.99 13.12 -4.02
N LYS A 62 -33.63 12.94 -5.30
CA LYS A 62 -34.36 12.07 -6.25
C LYS A 62 -34.36 10.60 -5.80
N ILE A 63 -33.18 10.10 -5.42
CA ILE A 63 -33.02 8.70 -4.96
C ILE A 63 -33.83 8.45 -3.69
N ILE A 64 -33.81 9.37 -2.73
CA ILE A 64 -34.63 9.27 -1.52
C ILE A 64 -36.11 9.25 -1.85
N ALA A 65 -36.55 10.10 -2.75
CA ALA A 65 -37.96 10.12 -3.19
C ALA A 65 -38.39 8.79 -3.86
N GLU A 66 -37.53 8.22 -4.70
CA GLU A 66 -37.77 6.92 -5.36
C GLU A 66 -37.80 5.78 -4.32
N ILE A 67 -36.86 5.77 -3.35
CA ILE A 67 -36.88 4.76 -2.27
C ILE A 67 -38.12 4.92 -1.41
N LYS A 68 -38.50 6.14 -1.02
CA LYS A 68 -39.70 6.40 -0.22
C LYS A 68 -40.97 5.92 -0.93
N LYS A 69 -41.11 6.20 -2.24
CA LYS A 69 -42.20 5.70 -3.05
C LYS A 69 -42.25 4.17 -3.11
N ALA A 70 -41.08 3.53 -3.25
CA ALA A 70 -41.04 2.05 -3.26
C ALA A 70 -41.34 1.46 -1.88
N ALA A 71 -40.96 2.12 -0.81
CA ALA A 71 -41.21 1.70 0.57
C ALA A 71 -42.71 1.77 0.92
N SER A 72 -43.41 2.83 0.49
CA SER A 72 -44.85 2.95 0.75
C SER A 72 -45.73 1.89 0.05
N GLN A 73 -45.17 1.14 -0.90
CA GLN A 73 -45.80 0.04 -1.62
C GLN A 73 -45.31 -1.34 -1.16
N ALA A 74 -44.39 -1.38 -0.22
CA ALA A 74 -43.78 -2.62 0.24
C ALA A 74 -44.47 -3.16 1.49
N SER A 75 -44.61 -4.48 1.58
CA SER A 75 -45.10 -5.17 2.78
C SER A 75 -44.03 -5.36 3.85
N SER A 76 -42.74 -5.32 3.46
CA SER A 76 -41.58 -5.36 4.36
C SER A 76 -40.34 -4.75 3.67
N ILE A 77 -39.45 -4.21 4.46
CA ILE A 77 -38.26 -3.52 3.99
C ILE A 77 -37.01 -4.22 4.57
N TYR A 78 -36.06 -4.56 3.68
CA TYR A 78 -34.79 -5.17 4.04
C TYR A 78 -33.66 -4.23 3.69
N LEU A 79 -32.84 -3.89 4.68
CA LEU A 79 -31.63 -3.08 4.53
C LEU A 79 -30.43 -4.03 4.35
N ALA A 80 -29.99 -4.21 3.10
CA ALA A 80 -28.96 -5.18 2.71
C ALA A 80 -27.66 -4.51 2.25
N THR A 81 -27.23 -3.46 2.96
CA THR A 81 -25.93 -2.77 2.75
C THR A 81 -24.75 -3.63 3.23
N ASP A 82 -23.51 -3.21 2.97
CA ASP A 82 -22.32 -3.98 3.31
C ASP A 82 -22.21 -4.32 4.81
N PRO A 83 -21.47 -5.39 5.19
CA PRO A 83 -21.41 -5.89 6.56
C PRO A 83 -20.46 -5.10 7.47
N ASP A 84 -20.08 -3.89 7.12
CA ASP A 84 -19.22 -3.04 7.92
C ASP A 84 -19.97 -1.85 8.56
N ARG A 85 -19.27 -1.08 9.43
CA ARG A 85 -19.82 0.11 10.10
C ARG A 85 -20.30 1.19 9.11
N GLU A 86 -19.71 1.25 7.91
CA GLU A 86 -20.13 2.17 6.85
C GLU A 86 -21.50 1.77 6.28
N GLY A 87 -21.68 0.46 6.00
CA GLY A 87 -22.96 -0.08 5.55
C GLY A 87 -24.06 0.04 6.62
N GLU A 88 -23.74 -0.14 7.89
CA GLU A 88 -24.66 0.05 9.00
C GLU A 88 -25.12 1.51 9.11
N ALA A 89 -24.19 2.46 9.00
CA ALA A 89 -24.51 3.88 8.98
C ALA A 89 -25.33 4.29 7.74
N ILE A 90 -25.05 3.72 6.57
CA ILE A 90 -25.88 3.94 5.36
C ILE A 90 -27.31 3.49 5.61
N SER A 91 -27.51 2.31 6.19
CA SER A 91 -28.83 1.79 6.57
C SER A 91 -29.57 2.74 7.51
N TRP A 92 -28.92 3.15 8.59
CA TRP A 92 -29.49 4.10 9.55
C TRP A 92 -29.81 5.46 8.90
N HIS A 93 -28.93 6.00 8.06
CA HIS A 93 -29.17 7.23 7.35
C HIS A 93 -30.34 7.15 6.38
N LEU A 94 -30.55 5.99 5.75
CA LEU A 94 -31.70 5.75 4.87
C LEU A 94 -33.00 5.82 5.65
N VAL A 95 -33.10 5.11 6.78
CA VAL A 95 -34.26 5.12 7.66
C VAL A 95 -34.63 6.54 8.06
N GLN A 96 -33.65 7.27 8.57
CA GLN A 96 -33.85 8.64 9.01
C GLN A 96 -34.19 9.63 7.88
N ALA A 97 -33.61 9.45 6.66
CA ALA A 97 -33.86 10.32 5.51
C ALA A 97 -35.26 10.11 4.90
N THR A 98 -35.71 8.89 4.92
CA THR A 98 -37.02 8.48 4.37
C THR A 98 -38.16 8.52 5.40
N LYS A 99 -37.82 8.63 6.70
CA LYS A 99 -38.72 8.57 7.86
C LYS A 99 -39.50 7.23 7.93
N LEU A 100 -38.84 6.14 7.52
CA LEU A 100 -39.42 4.79 7.57
C LEU A 100 -39.62 4.27 8.99
N ASP A 101 -38.99 4.86 9.98
CA ASP A 101 -39.16 4.61 11.43
C ASP A 101 -40.54 5.04 11.95
N LYS A 102 -41.29 5.80 11.17
CA LYS A 102 -42.64 6.29 11.51
C LYS A 102 -43.77 5.50 10.85
N ASP A 103 -43.44 4.61 9.93
CA ASP A 103 -44.40 3.77 9.22
C ASP A 103 -44.41 2.39 9.89
N ASP A 104 -45.59 1.75 10.00
CA ASP A 104 -45.77 0.41 10.59
C ASP A 104 -45.19 -0.73 9.72
N THR A 105 -44.52 -0.41 8.63
CA THR A 105 -43.93 -1.41 7.74
C THR A 105 -42.73 -2.09 8.41
N PRO A 106 -42.74 -3.44 8.56
CA PRO A 106 -41.62 -4.16 9.16
C PRO A 106 -40.28 -3.90 8.43
N MET A 107 -39.30 -3.47 9.18
CA MET A 107 -37.98 -3.13 8.64
C MET A 107 -36.91 -3.94 9.34
N GLN A 108 -36.04 -4.56 8.55
CA GLN A 108 -35.01 -5.48 9.02
C GLN A 108 -33.68 -5.26 8.33
N ARG A 109 -32.60 -5.46 9.05
CA ARG A 109 -31.23 -5.46 8.55
C ARG A 109 -30.85 -6.88 8.14
N VAL A 110 -30.30 -7.04 6.92
CA VAL A 110 -29.79 -8.31 6.40
C VAL A 110 -28.29 -8.15 6.11
N VAL A 111 -27.48 -9.05 6.64
CA VAL A 111 -26.02 -9.03 6.53
C VAL A 111 -25.52 -10.33 5.93
N PHE A 112 -24.65 -10.25 4.93
CA PHE A 112 -23.98 -11.39 4.33
C PHE A 112 -22.55 -11.01 3.91
N HIS A 113 -21.63 -11.94 4.07
CA HIS A 113 -20.21 -11.73 3.78
C HIS A 113 -19.83 -12.16 2.35
N GLU A 114 -20.72 -12.84 1.64
CA GLU A 114 -20.57 -13.22 0.23
C GLU A 114 -21.92 -13.14 -0.49
N ILE A 115 -21.89 -12.87 -1.79
CA ILE A 115 -23.10 -12.74 -2.59
C ILE A 115 -23.29 -14.02 -3.43
N THR A 116 -23.56 -15.11 -2.72
CA THR A 116 -23.97 -16.40 -3.25
C THR A 116 -25.46 -16.63 -3.00
N LYS A 117 -26.07 -17.58 -3.74
CA LYS A 117 -27.49 -17.88 -3.60
C LYS A 117 -27.84 -18.37 -2.19
N ASP A 118 -26.98 -19.20 -1.61
CA ASP A 118 -27.24 -19.83 -0.33
C ASP A 118 -26.99 -18.86 0.83
N ALA A 119 -25.85 -18.14 0.82
CA ALA A 119 -25.56 -17.12 1.84
C ALA A 119 -26.61 -16.00 1.87
N VAL A 120 -27.09 -15.55 0.70
CA VAL A 120 -28.17 -14.54 0.63
C VAL A 120 -29.47 -15.10 1.19
N LYS A 121 -29.87 -16.33 0.84
CA LYS A 121 -31.09 -16.94 1.38
C LYS A 121 -31.03 -17.12 2.89
N GLU A 122 -29.92 -17.63 3.40
CA GLU A 122 -29.69 -17.79 4.83
C GLU A 122 -29.76 -16.46 5.59
N ALA A 123 -29.13 -15.39 5.05
CA ALA A 123 -29.18 -14.07 5.64
C ALA A 123 -30.62 -13.49 5.68
N PHE A 124 -31.46 -13.76 4.67
CA PHE A 124 -32.86 -13.33 4.66
C PHE A 124 -33.75 -14.15 5.60
N GLN A 125 -33.31 -15.33 6.03
CA GLN A 125 -33.98 -16.12 7.06
C GLN A 125 -33.62 -15.65 8.47
N ASN A 126 -32.43 -15.00 8.65
CA ASN A 126 -31.92 -14.56 9.92
C ASN A 126 -31.68 -13.03 9.95
N PRO A 127 -32.70 -12.20 9.72
CA PRO A 127 -32.58 -10.76 9.75
C PRO A 127 -32.41 -10.25 11.19
N ARG A 128 -31.81 -9.07 11.35
CA ARG A 128 -31.62 -8.42 12.65
C ARG A 128 -32.08 -6.95 12.63
N SER A 129 -32.01 -6.28 13.76
CA SER A 129 -32.11 -4.82 13.85
C SER A 129 -30.81 -4.14 13.40
N ILE A 130 -30.87 -2.83 13.15
CA ILE A 130 -29.68 -2.00 12.94
C ILE A 130 -28.86 -2.00 14.22
N ASP A 131 -27.56 -2.25 14.10
CA ASP A 131 -26.62 -2.19 15.21
C ASP A 131 -26.18 -0.72 15.45
N MET A 132 -26.73 -0.13 16.51
CA MET A 132 -26.44 1.26 16.86
C MET A 132 -25.01 1.47 17.34
N ASN A 133 -24.31 0.46 17.84
CA ASN A 133 -22.90 0.58 18.23
C ASN A 133 -22.01 0.80 16.99
N LEU A 134 -22.27 0.05 15.91
CA LEU A 134 -21.58 0.26 14.63
C LEU A 134 -21.91 1.63 14.03
N VAL A 135 -23.17 2.07 14.11
CA VAL A 135 -23.59 3.42 13.67
C VAL A 135 -22.85 4.49 14.48
N ASN A 136 -22.80 4.35 15.80
CA ASN A 136 -22.13 5.30 16.69
C ASN A 136 -20.62 5.35 16.43
N ALA A 137 -19.98 4.22 16.17
CA ALA A 137 -18.56 4.17 15.82
C ALA A 137 -18.28 4.91 14.50
N GLN A 138 -19.14 4.76 13.50
CA GLN A 138 -19.03 5.50 12.25
C GLN A 138 -19.30 7.00 12.46
N GLN A 139 -20.30 7.38 13.23
CA GLN A 139 -20.59 8.77 13.58
C GLN A 139 -19.41 9.43 14.31
N ALA A 140 -18.88 8.77 15.35
CA ALA A 140 -17.71 9.25 16.09
C ALA A 140 -16.54 9.50 15.15
N ARG A 141 -16.22 8.54 14.30
CA ARG A 141 -15.17 8.68 13.28
C ARG A 141 -15.43 9.88 12.38
N ARG A 142 -16.64 9.97 11.82
CA ARG A 142 -17.03 11.04 10.90
C ARG A 142 -16.91 12.43 11.56
N ILE A 143 -17.29 12.54 12.82
CA ILE A 143 -17.21 13.78 13.60
C ILE A 143 -15.74 14.12 13.91
N LEU A 144 -14.93 13.16 14.36
CA LEU A 144 -13.50 13.35 14.61
C LEU A 144 -12.77 13.86 13.38
N ASP A 145 -12.96 13.18 12.25
CA ASP A 145 -12.33 13.56 10.98
C ASP A 145 -12.83 14.94 10.50
N ARG A 146 -14.09 15.28 10.79
CA ARG A 146 -14.66 16.61 10.53
C ARG A 146 -14.03 17.67 11.42
N LEU A 147 -13.91 17.43 12.72
CA LEU A 147 -13.32 18.39 13.68
C LEU A 147 -11.87 18.70 13.29
N VAL A 148 -11.05 17.66 13.08
CA VAL A 148 -9.65 17.84 12.69
C VAL A 148 -9.55 18.54 11.34
N GLY A 149 -10.18 18.01 10.29
CA GLY A 149 -10.05 18.52 8.93
C GLY A 149 -10.61 19.94 8.77
N TYR A 150 -11.73 20.26 9.41
CA TYR A 150 -12.42 21.53 9.28
C TYR A 150 -11.77 22.66 10.09
N LYS A 151 -11.09 22.30 11.19
CA LYS A 151 -10.38 23.25 12.04
C LYS A 151 -8.92 23.48 11.62
N LEU A 152 -8.19 22.43 11.24
CA LEU A 152 -6.79 22.56 10.84
C LEU A 152 -6.63 23.10 9.39
N SER A 153 -7.50 22.71 8.48
CA SER A 153 -7.35 23.13 7.07
C SER A 153 -7.41 24.67 6.90
N PRO A 154 -8.32 25.44 7.55
CA PRO A 154 -8.31 26.91 7.50
C PRO A 154 -7.04 27.53 8.07
N LEU A 155 -6.45 26.96 9.13
CA LEU A 155 -5.17 27.40 9.68
C LEU A 155 -4.07 27.28 8.60
N LEU A 156 -3.95 26.10 7.98
CA LEU A 156 -3.00 25.88 6.90
C LEU A 156 -3.27 26.80 5.69
N TRP A 157 -4.53 27.09 5.36
CA TRP A 157 -4.86 28.02 4.26
C TRP A 157 -4.40 29.44 4.52
N ARG A 158 -4.52 29.88 5.75
CA ARG A 158 -4.17 31.27 6.11
C ARG A 158 -2.66 31.45 6.32
N LYS A 159 -2.02 30.42 6.91
CA LYS A 159 -0.62 30.52 7.33
C LYS A 159 0.38 29.96 6.29
N VAL A 160 -0.07 29.05 5.43
CA VAL A 160 0.76 28.42 4.38
C VAL A 160 0.18 28.71 2.99
N GLN A 161 -0.85 27.96 2.58
CA GLN A 161 -1.41 28.04 1.24
C GLN A 161 -2.85 27.52 1.18
N ARG A 162 -3.69 28.20 0.40
CA ARG A 162 -5.08 27.78 0.18
C ARG A 162 -5.17 26.43 -0.54
N GLY A 163 -6.07 25.56 -0.09
CA GLY A 163 -6.35 24.25 -0.67
C GLY A 163 -5.65 23.07 0.02
N LEU A 164 -4.83 23.34 1.03
CA LEU A 164 -4.25 22.31 1.88
C LEU A 164 -5.30 21.63 2.76
N SER A 165 -5.06 20.42 3.19
CA SER A 165 -5.91 19.73 4.14
C SER A 165 -5.09 18.91 5.14
N ALA A 166 -5.52 18.89 6.38
CA ALA A 166 -4.99 17.99 7.39
C ALA A 166 -6.08 16.99 7.81
N GLY A 167 -5.68 15.79 8.15
CA GLY A 167 -6.56 14.75 8.66
C GLY A 167 -5.74 13.75 9.47
N ARG A 168 -6.35 13.10 10.48
CA ARG A 168 -5.66 12.23 11.42
C ARG A 168 -4.71 11.21 10.74
N VAL A 169 -5.27 10.30 9.97
CA VAL A 169 -4.52 9.21 9.33
C VAL A 169 -3.61 9.72 8.19
N GLN A 170 -4.11 10.66 7.36
CA GLN A 170 -3.33 11.19 6.24
C GLN A 170 -2.09 11.96 6.70
N SER A 171 -2.19 12.76 7.77
CA SER A 171 -1.05 13.55 8.26
C SER A 171 0.02 12.67 8.88
N VAL A 172 -0.36 11.60 9.58
CA VAL A 172 0.60 10.59 10.07
C VAL A 172 1.28 9.87 8.91
N ALA A 173 0.55 9.49 7.87
CA ALA A 173 1.15 8.84 6.70
C ALA A 173 2.17 9.76 5.98
N VAL A 174 1.87 11.07 5.87
CA VAL A 174 2.84 12.06 5.32
C VAL A 174 4.06 12.18 6.23
N ARG A 175 3.86 12.31 7.55
CA ARG A 175 4.96 12.35 8.52
C ARG A 175 5.88 11.15 8.40
N MET A 176 5.34 9.93 8.35
CA MET A 176 6.16 8.72 8.20
C MET A 176 7.04 8.73 6.93
N ILE A 177 6.51 9.29 5.83
CA ILE A 177 7.26 9.43 4.58
C ILE A 177 8.34 10.51 4.72
N VAL A 178 8.04 11.63 5.39
CA VAL A 178 9.01 12.72 5.64
C VAL A 178 10.11 12.25 6.58
N ASP A 179 9.75 11.59 7.69
CA ASP A 179 10.72 11.05 8.66
C ASP A 179 11.65 10.04 7.97
N ARG A 180 11.13 9.17 7.09
CA ARG A 180 11.93 8.24 6.29
C ARG A 180 12.88 8.97 5.32
N GLU A 181 12.43 10.05 4.70
CA GLU A 181 13.30 10.84 3.82
C GLU A 181 14.43 11.52 4.61
N GLN A 182 14.14 11.98 5.84
CA GLN A 182 15.14 12.53 6.75
C GLN A 182 16.14 11.45 7.17
N GLU A 183 15.68 10.24 7.55
CA GLU A 183 16.55 9.10 7.84
C GLU A 183 17.50 8.77 6.69
N ILE A 184 17.03 8.89 5.45
CA ILE A 184 17.83 8.65 4.25
C ILE A 184 18.87 9.76 4.06
N GLN A 185 18.49 11.03 4.27
CA GLN A 185 19.39 12.18 4.10
C GLN A 185 20.48 12.24 5.17
N ASP A 186 20.14 11.88 6.41
CA ASP A 186 21.07 11.87 7.54
C ASP A 186 21.93 10.61 7.60
N PHE A 187 21.65 9.63 6.72
CA PHE A 187 22.35 8.36 6.73
C PHE A 187 23.79 8.53 6.23
N ILE A 188 24.72 8.08 7.04
CA ILE A 188 26.16 8.05 6.72
C ILE A 188 26.52 6.60 6.38
N PRO A 189 26.85 6.29 5.12
CA PRO A 189 27.30 4.96 4.73
C PRO A 189 28.56 4.57 5.50
N ARG A 190 28.59 3.36 6.03
CA ARG A 190 29.78 2.77 6.67
C ARG A 190 30.32 1.70 5.74
N GLU A 191 31.62 1.76 5.50
CA GLU A 191 32.35 0.74 4.77
C GLU A 191 32.41 -0.55 5.59
N TYR A 192 32.25 -1.67 4.93
CA TYR A 192 32.53 -2.99 5.46
C TYR A 192 32.90 -3.92 4.31
N TRP A 193 33.66 -4.97 4.64
CA TRP A 193 34.13 -5.93 3.64
C TRP A 193 33.52 -7.30 3.89
N ILE A 194 33.12 -7.95 2.80
CA ILE A 194 32.72 -9.33 2.77
C ILE A 194 33.86 -10.13 2.15
N ILE A 195 34.37 -11.12 2.89
CA ILE A 195 35.37 -12.02 2.34
C ILE A 195 34.77 -13.38 2.13
N GLU A 196 34.76 -13.82 0.89
CA GLU A 196 34.36 -15.18 0.50
C GLU A 196 35.60 -15.94 0.01
N VAL A 197 35.65 -17.22 0.32
CA VAL A 197 36.64 -18.14 -0.26
C VAL A 197 35.93 -19.16 -1.11
N GLU A 198 36.50 -19.48 -2.24
CA GLU A 198 36.07 -20.60 -3.07
C GLU A 198 36.90 -21.83 -2.69
N LEU A 199 36.21 -22.90 -2.35
CA LEU A 199 36.79 -24.13 -1.87
C LEU A 199 36.26 -25.31 -2.67
N ALA A 200 37.10 -26.33 -2.87
CA ALA A 200 36.70 -27.57 -3.51
C ALA A 200 37.05 -28.77 -2.63
N ARG A 201 36.32 -29.87 -2.79
CA ARG A 201 36.70 -31.14 -2.19
C ARG A 201 37.93 -31.71 -2.91
N SER A 202 38.91 -32.24 -2.18
CA SER A 202 40.19 -32.67 -2.75
C SER A 202 40.09 -33.71 -3.88
N GLU A 203 39.01 -34.48 -3.87
CA GLU A 203 38.74 -35.55 -4.85
C GLU A 203 37.93 -35.09 -6.07
N GLU A 204 37.18 -33.99 -5.93
CA GLU A 204 36.27 -33.44 -6.95
C GLU A 204 36.54 -31.94 -7.15
N LYS A 205 37.60 -31.61 -7.87
CA LYS A 205 37.97 -30.21 -8.15
C LYS A 205 36.88 -29.44 -8.94
N GLU A 206 35.99 -30.15 -9.62
CA GLU A 206 34.92 -29.56 -10.43
C GLU A 206 33.72 -29.05 -9.61
N ALA A 207 33.58 -29.49 -8.33
CA ALA A 207 32.49 -29.10 -7.45
C ALA A 207 32.95 -28.06 -6.41
N SER A 208 33.30 -26.86 -6.88
CA SER A 208 33.66 -25.75 -6.00
C SER A 208 32.41 -25.11 -5.39
N PHE A 209 32.56 -24.52 -4.20
CA PHE A 209 31.54 -23.76 -3.52
C PHE A 209 32.15 -22.56 -2.77
N LYS A 210 31.34 -21.54 -2.52
CA LYS A 210 31.76 -20.36 -1.78
C LYS A 210 31.41 -20.49 -0.30
N ALA A 211 32.34 -20.07 0.56
CA ALA A 211 32.15 -19.98 1.99
C ALA A 211 32.49 -18.55 2.45
N ARG A 212 31.64 -17.97 3.29
CA ARG A 212 31.78 -16.60 3.77
C ARG A 212 32.43 -16.56 5.14
N LEU A 213 33.43 -15.71 5.30
CA LEU A 213 34.08 -15.41 6.57
C LEU A 213 33.08 -14.77 7.55
N PHE A 214 33.05 -15.26 8.80
CA PHE A 214 32.16 -14.69 9.81
C PHE A 214 32.78 -14.48 11.20
N ALA A 215 33.89 -15.16 11.52
CA ALA A 215 34.51 -15.05 12.82
C ALA A 215 35.99 -15.48 12.79
N VAL A 216 36.74 -15.12 13.80
CA VAL A 216 38.07 -15.74 14.10
C VAL A 216 37.90 -17.07 14.82
N ALA A 217 38.99 -17.85 14.95
CA ALA A 217 38.92 -19.24 15.43
C ALA A 217 38.34 -19.42 16.85
N ASP A 218 38.44 -18.40 17.70
CA ASP A 218 37.88 -18.36 19.05
C ASP A 218 36.37 -18.10 19.07
N GLY A 219 35.76 -17.83 17.91
CA GLY A 219 34.33 -17.54 17.76
C GLY A 219 33.99 -16.06 17.84
N THR A 220 34.97 -15.16 18.05
CA THR A 220 34.75 -13.72 18.04
C THR A 220 34.37 -13.27 16.63
N LYS A 221 33.23 -12.57 16.49
CA LYS A 221 32.74 -12.04 15.21
C LYS A 221 33.78 -11.05 14.65
N LEU A 222 34.14 -11.23 13.39
CA LEU A 222 35.04 -10.37 12.69
C LEU A 222 34.25 -9.32 11.91
N ASP A 223 34.57 -8.05 12.12
CA ASP A 223 34.03 -6.91 11.38
C ASP A 223 35.22 -6.22 10.69
N ILE A 224 35.22 -6.22 9.36
CA ILE A 224 36.32 -5.67 8.54
C ILE A 224 35.83 -4.35 7.99
N GLY A 225 36.42 -3.26 8.47
CA GLY A 225 35.94 -1.89 8.20
C GLY A 225 36.73 -1.11 7.17
N ASN A 226 37.84 -1.66 6.65
CA ASN A 226 38.71 -0.97 5.67
C ASN A 226 39.48 -1.97 4.81
N GLU A 227 40.07 -1.44 3.71
CA GLU A 227 40.83 -2.20 2.72
C GLU A 227 42.10 -2.85 3.34
N ASP A 228 42.83 -2.11 4.18
CA ASP A 228 44.07 -2.64 4.82
C ASP A 228 43.80 -3.88 5.71
N GLU A 229 42.63 -3.93 6.36
CA GLU A 229 42.22 -5.10 7.13
C GLU A 229 41.78 -6.25 6.21
N ALA A 230 41.07 -5.95 5.11
CA ALA A 230 40.66 -6.94 4.14
C ALA A 230 41.88 -7.58 3.46
N ASP A 231 42.86 -6.79 3.07
CA ASP A 231 44.10 -7.26 2.44
C ASP A 231 44.90 -8.15 3.39
N ARG A 232 45.04 -7.76 4.65
CA ARG A 232 45.73 -8.58 5.67
C ARG A 232 45.04 -9.94 5.86
N VAL A 233 43.71 -9.93 5.97
CA VAL A 233 42.96 -11.17 6.11
C VAL A 233 43.06 -12.01 4.82
N THR A 234 43.02 -11.40 3.65
CA THR A 234 43.14 -12.10 2.36
C THR A 234 44.52 -12.78 2.24
N ALA A 235 45.61 -12.07 2.59
CA ALA A 235 46.94 -12.64 2.59
C ALA A 235 47.11 -13.82 3.58
N ASP A 236 46.49 -13.73 4.77
CA ASP A 236 46.47 -14.83 5.73
C ASP A 236 45.73 -16.06 5.18
N LEU A 237 44.73 -15.88 4.33
CA LEU A 237 43.87 -16.95 3.81
C LEU A 237 44.49 -17.71 2.63
N GLU A 238 45.38 -17.07 1.84
CA GLU A 238 46.03 -17.71 0.68
C GLU A 238 46.87 -18.93 1.07
N ASN A 239 47.47 -18.91 2.25
CA ASN A 239 48.33 -19.97 2.74
C ASN A 239 47.71 -20.82 3.86
N ALA A 240 46.42 -20.70 4.06
CA ALA A 240 45.71 -21.41 5.12
C ALA A 240 45.33 -22.84 4.71
N GLU A 241 45.36 -23.78 5.65
CA GLU A 241 44.73 -25.08 5.50
C GLU A 241 43.25 -24.98 5.87
N TYR A 242 42.41 -25.45 4.97
CA TYR A 242 40.94 -25.44 5.15
C TYR A 242 40.46 -26.81 5.58
N LYS A 243 39.73 -26.88 6.68
CA LYS A 243 39.16 -28.12 7.20
C LYS A 243 37.73 -27.94 7.66
N VAL A 244 36.86 -28.87 7.32
CA VAL A 244 35.48 -28.90 7.80
C VAL A 244 35.46 -29.11 9.30
N LYS A 245 34.98 -28.11 10.05
CA LYS A 245 34.88 -28.12 11.53
C LYS A 245 33.57 -28.75 11.98
N ALA A 246 32.44 -28.40 11.33
CA ALA A 246 31.14 -28.91 11.68
C ALA A 246 30.25 -28.98 10.45
N VAL A 247 29.37 -29.97 10.42
CA VAL A 247 28.29 -30.11 9.43
C VAL A 247 27.00 -30.27 10.22
N VAL A 248 26.10 -29.28 10.11
CA VAL A 248 24.85 -29.27 10.88
C VAL A 248 23.69 -29.34 9.91
N PRO A 249 23.12 -30.55 9.69
CA PRO A 249 21.90 -30.71 8.94
C PRO A 249 20.73 -30.16 9.76
N LYS A 250 19.84 -29.40 9.12
CA LYS A 250 18.63 -28.83 9.73
C LYS A 250 17.48 -28.91 8.75
N GLN A 251 16.35 -29.44 9.19
CA GLN A 251 15.12 -29.34 8.40
C GLN A 251 14.40 -28.04 8.72
N LEU A 252 14.21 -27.20 7.69
CA LEU A 252 13.42 -25.98 7.78
C LEU A 252 12.02 -26.24 7.24
N THR A 253 11.04 -25.86 8.04
CA THR A 253 9.62 -25.94 7.65
C THR A 253 9.11 -24.53 7.33
N ARG A 254 8.68 -24.29 6.10
CA ARG A 254 8.06 -23.04 5.69
C ARG A 254 6.53 -23.20 5.70
N GLN A 255 5.87 -22.48 6.59
CA GLN A 255 4.42 -22.51 6.73
C GLN A 255 3.75 -21.65 5.64
N PRO A 256 2.56 -22.04 5.14
CA PRO A 256 1.77 -21.19 4.29
C PRO A 256 1.23 -19.99 5.08
N ALA A 257 1.14 -18.87 4.41
CA ALA A 257 0.55 -17.69 4.99
C ALA A 257 -0.99 -17.78 5.06
N PRO A 258 -1.64 -17.02 5.97
CA PRO A 258 -3.09 -16.99 6.09
C PRO A 258 -3.77 -16.49 4.82
N PRO A 259 -5.07 -16.75 4.62
CA PRO A 259 -5.87 -16.09 3.60
C PRO A 259 -5.77 -14.57 3.71
N PHE A 260 -6.09 -13.86 2.64
CA PHE A 260 -5.92 -12.42 2.61
C PHE A 260 -6.88 -11.68 3.57
N ILE A 261 -6.33 -10.66 4.19
CA ILE A 261 -7.05 -9.51 4.72
C ILE A 261 -6.84 -8.32 3.79
N THR A 262 -7.54 -7.21 4.01
CA THR A 262 -7.46 -6.03 3.11
C THR A 262 -6.03 -5.53 2.91
N SER A 263 -5.25 -5.40 3.99
CA SER A 263 -3.88 -4.90 3.94
C SER A 263 -2.95 -5.84 3.17
N THR A 264 -2.99 -7.15 3.45
CA THR A 264 -2.13 -8.13 2.79
C THR A 264 -2.50 -8.33 1.32
N LEU A 265 -3.81 -8.22 0.97
CA LEU A 265 -4.23 -8.22 -0.43
C LEU A 265 -3.67 -7.00 -1.19
N GLN A 266 -3.71 -5.82 -0.60
CA GLN A 266 -3.16 -4.61 -1.22
C GLN A 266 -1.65 -4.69 -1.38
N GLN A 267 -0.93 -5.25 -0.40
CA GLN A 267 0.52 -5.46 -0.43
C GLN A 267 0.91 -6.41 -1.57
N GLU A 268 0.33 -7.61 -1.60
CA GLU A 268 0.64 -8.62 -2.63
C GLU A 268 0.18 -8.19 -4.05
N ALA A 269 -0.94 -7.50 -4.16
CA ALA A 269 -1.40 -6.95 -5.44
C ALA A 269 -0.46 -5.86 -5.98
N TRP A 270 0.14 -5.05 -5.09
CA TRP A 270 1.19 -4.11 -5.48
C TRP A 270 2.45 -4.84 -5.95
N GLN A 271 2.95 -5.79 -5.18
CA GLN A 271 4.21 -6.49 -5.47
C GLN A 271 4.13 -7.38 -6.72
N LYS A 272 3.05 -8.15 -6.88
CA LYS A 272 2.91 -9.12 -7.98
C LYS A 272 2.24 -8.57 -9.23
N LEU A 273 1.25 -7.67 -9.06
CA LEU A 273 0.41 -7.20 -10.15
C LEU A 273 0.66 -5.73 -10.51
N HIS A 274 1.44 -5.02 -9.71
CA HIS A 274 1.67 -3.58 -9.81
C HIS A 274 0.36 -2.78 -9.77
N PHE A 275 -0.62 -3.25 -8.96
CA PHE A 275 -1.87 -2.55 -8.76
C PHE A 275 -1.75 -1.64 -7.55
N SER A 276 -2.17 -0.37 -7.70
CA SER A 276 -2.30 0.52 -6.54
C SER A 276 -3.38 0.02 -5.59
N ALA A 277 -3.30 0.38 -4.32
CA ALA A 277 -4.31 0.03 -3.31
C ALA A 277 -5.73 0.43 -3.76
N ARG A 278 -5.89 1.63 -4.33
CA ARG A 278 -7.16 2.10 -4.89
C ARG A 278 -7.67 1.20 -6.01
N ARG A 279 -6.80 0.79 -6.94
CA ARG A 279 -7.16 -0.09 -8.06
C ARG A 279 -7.53 -1.48 -7.56
N THR A 280 -6.77 -2.02 -6.63
CA THR A 280 -7.03 -3.32 -5.99
C THR A 280 -8.41 -3.34 -5.37
N MET A 281 -8.75 -2.34 -4.54
CA MET A 281 -10.05 -2.28 -3.88
C MET A 281 -11.21 -2.08 -4.87
N ALA A 282 -11.01 -1.29 -5.93
CA ALA A 282 -12.05 -1.11 -6.95
C ALA A 282 -12.35 -2.41 -7.71
N ILE A 283 -11.34 -3.24 -7.98
CA ILE A 283 -11.51 -4.54 -8.63
C ILE A 283 -12.11 -5.55 -7.64
N ALA A 284 -11.63 -5.59 -6.40
CA ALA A 284 -12.17 -6.46 -5.36
C ALA A 284 -13.68 -6.19 -5.12
N GLN A 285 -14.09 -4.91 -5.13
CA GLN A 285 -15.51 -4.54 -5.06
C GLN A 285 -16.33 -5.13 -6.21
N GLN A 286 -15.81 -5.11 -7.44
CA GLN A 286 -16.48 -5.70 -8.59
C GLN A 286 -16.61 -7.23 -8.45
N LEU A 287 -15.56 -7.90 -7.98
CA LEU A 287 -15.57 -9.35 -7.75
C LEU A 287 -16.56 -9.74 -6.65
N TYR A 288 -16.67 -8.93 -5.60
CA TYR A 288 -17.63 -9.14 -4.51
C TYR A 288 -19.07 -8.91 -4.93
N GLU A 289 -19.37 -7.75 -5.57
CA GLU A 289 -20.73 -7.36 -5.93
C GLU A 289 -21.38 -8.26 -7.00
N GLY A 290 -20.55 -8.99 -7.73
CA GLY A 290 -20.97 -9.97 -8.71
C GLY A 290 -20.73 -9.56 -10.16
N LEU A 291 -20.26 -10.53 -10.92
CA LEU A 291 -19.97 -10.44 -12.35
C LEU A 291 -20.77 -11.48 -13.14
N PRO A 292 -21.14 -11.18 -14.40
CA PRO A 292 -21.93 -12.12 -15.20
C PRO A 292 -21.09 -13.34 -15.61
N LEU A 293 -21.55 -14.53 -15.24
CA LEU A 293 -20.96 -15.82 -15.60
C LEU A 293 -21.86 -16.60 -16.57
N GLY A 294 -22.20 -16.00 -17.69
CA GLY A 294 -23.03 -16.66 -18.72
C GLY A 294 -24.40 -17.09 -18.18
N LYS A 295 -24.69 -18.39 -18.25
CA LYS A 295 -25.97 -18.96 -17.82
C LYS A 295 -26.22 -18.89 -16.31
N GLU A 296 -25.18 -18.83 -15.48
CA GLU A 296 -25.28 -18.67 -14.01
C GLU A 296 -25.79 -17.29 -13.60
N GLY A 297 -25.69 -16.31 -14.49
CA GLY A 297 -26.08 -14.93 -14.19
C GLY A 297 -24.95 -14.16 -13.50
N SER A 298 -25.30 -13.17 -12.67
CA SER A 298 -24.30 -12.42 -11.88
C SER A 298 -24.05 -13.13 -10.56
N VAL A 299 -22.79 -13.40 -10.26
CA VAL A 299 -22.34 -14.14 -9.07
C VAL A 299 -21.21 -13.36 -8.41
N GLY A 300 -21.24 -13.24 -7.07
CA GLY A 300 -20.12 -12.76 -6.27
C GLY A 300 -19.01 -13.80 -6.24
N LEU A 301 -17.81 -13.41 -6.63
CA LEU A 301 -16.68 -14.33 -6.79
C LEU A 301 -15.77 -14.40 -5.57
N ILE A 302 -15.82 -13.40 -4.70
CA ILE A 302 -15.04 -13.34 -3.47
C ILE A 302 -15.92 -12.91 -2.30
N THR A 303 -15.46 -13.21 -1.09
CA THR A 303 -16.03 -12.68 0.16
C THR A 303 -15.80 -11.18 0.29
N TYR A 304 -16.41 -10.54 1.26
CA TYR A 304 -16.28 -9.10 1.50
C TYR A 304 -14.82 -8.68 1.71
N MET A 305 -14.38 -7.70 0.92
CA MET A 305 -12.97 -7.34 0.78
C MET A 305 -12.46 -6.33 1.82
N ARG A 306 -13.32 -5.75 2.66
CA ARG A 306 -12.89 -4.87 3.75
C ARG A 306 -12.92 -5.63 5.07
N THR A 307 -11.88 -6.39 5.32
CA THR A 307 -11.75 -7.24 6.50
C THR A 307 -10.31 -7.22 7.04
N ASP A 308 -10.18 -7.34 8.33
CA ASP A 308 -8.95 -7.57 9.07
C ASP A 308 -8.90 -8.99 9.69
N SER A 309 -9.93 -9.79 9.42
CA SER A 309 -10.05 -11.16 9.90
C SER A 309 -9.40 -12.17 8.95
N THR A 310 -8.67 -13.13 9.51
CA THR A 310 -8.15 -14.30 8.79
C THR A 310 -9.01 -15.55 8.98
N HIS A 311 -10.16 -15.40 9.64
CA HIS A 311 -11.12 -16.48 9.83
C HIS A 311 -11.71 -16.95 8.49
N VAL A 312 -11.92 -18.25 8.35
CA VAL A 312 -12.56 -18.88 7.18
C VAL A 312 -13.67 -19.81 7.65
N ALA A 313 -14.81 -19.75 7.01
CA ALA A 313 -15.94 -20.61 7.32
C ALA A 313 -15.57 -22.10 7.18
N ALA A 314 -16.08 -22.95 8.07
CA ALA A 314 -15.78 -24.38 8.09
C ALA A 314 -16.14 -25.09 6.77
N SER A 315 -17.23 -24.68 6.12
CA SER A 315 -17.64 -25.19 4.81
C SER A 315 -16.60 -24.91 3.74
N ALA A 316 -16.07 -23.67 3.69
CA ALA A 316 -15.04 -23.28 2.72
C ALA A 316 -13.70 -23.96 2.97
N ILE A 317 -13.34 -24.21 4.24
CA ILE A 317 -12.15 -25.02 4.59
C ILE A 317 -12.36 -26.46 4.09
N SER A 318 -13.53 -27.04 4.32
CA SER A 318 -13.83 -28.42 3.88
C SER A 318 -13.75 -28.57 2.37
N GLU A 319 -14.36 -27.63 1.63
CA GLU A 319 -14.32 -27.57 0.17
C GLU A 319 -12.88 -27.44 -0.36
N ALA A 320 -12.09 -26.52 0.23
CA ALA A 320 -10.70 -26.33 -0.15
C ALA A 320 -9.85 -27.59 0.07
N ARG A 321 -10.05 -28.28 1.20
CA ARG A 321 -9.33 -29.53 1.52
C ARG A 321 -9.70 -30.67 0.58
N GLU A 322 -10.99 -30.81 0.25
CA GLU A 322 -11.44 -31.78 -0.74
C GLU A 322 -10.82 -31.52 -2.11
N PHE A 323 -10.84 -30.27 -2.56
CA PHE A 323 -10.21 -29.84 -3.80
C PHE A 323 -8.70 -30.14 -3.83
N ILE A 324 -7.97 -29.82 -2.75
CA ILE A 324 -6.54 -30.07 -2.64
C ILE A 324 -6.26 -31.56 -2.74
N GLY A 325 -7.01 -32.41 -2.01
CA GLY A 325 -6.84 -33.86 -2.03
C GLY A 325 -7.05 -34.43 -3.43
N LYS A 326 -8.08 -33.97 -4.15
CA LYS A 326 -8.39 -34.43 -5.50
C LYS A 326 -7.37 -33.96 -6.56
N LYS A 327 -6.93 -32.71 -6.47
CA LYS A 327 -6.08 -32.10 -7.52
C LYS A 327 -4.59 -32.32 -7.30
N TYR A 328 -4.11 -32.26 -6.08
CA TYR A 328 -2.68 -32.29 -5.74
C TYR A 328 -2.26 -33.59 -5.02
N GLY A 329 -3.20 -34.29 -4.43
CA GLY A 329 -2.94 -35.50 -3.67
C GLY A 329 -2.95 -35.30 -2.16
N THR A 330 -3.10 -36.40 -1.42
CA THR A 330 -3.27 -36.38 0.06
C THR A 330 -2.02 -35.92 0.81
N GLN A 331 -0.83 -36.06 0.21
CA GLN A 331 0.44 -35.56 0.79
C GLN A 331 0.46 -34.03 0.92
N PHE A 332 -0.33 -33.31 0.12
CA PHE A 332 -0.47 -31.84 0.22
C PHE A 332 -1.48 -31.40 1.27
N LEU A 333 -2.15 -32.34 1.95
CA LEU A 333 -3.10 -32.03 3.02
C LEU A 333 -2.43 -32.19 4.38
N PRO A 334 -2.41 -31.14 5.23
CA PRO A 334 -2.00 -31.31 6.62
C PRO A 334 -3.03 -32.20 7.37
N PRO A 335 -2.61 -32.95 8.43
CA PRO A 335 -3.50 -33.85 9.17
C PRO A 335 -4.77 -33.17 9.70
N LYS A 336 -4.62 -31.92 10.15
CA LYS A 336 -5.74 -31.09 10.64
C LYS A 336 -5.95 -29.88 9.74
N PRO A 337 -7.17 -29.36 9.62
CA PRO A 337 -7.42 -28.08 8.98
C PRO A 337 -6.56 -26.99 9.59
N ARG A 338 -6.03 -26.11 8.75
CA ARG A 338 -5.26 -24.95 9.25
C ARG A 338 -6.21 -23.87 9.74
N SER A 339 -5.99 -23.46 10.98
CA SER A 339 -6.64 -22.30 11.57
C SER A 339 -5.58 -21.23 11.81
N PHE A 340 -5.86 -20.00 11.37
CA PHE A 340 -4.97 -18.85 11.53
C PHE A 340 -5.46 -17.94 12.67
N ALA A 341 -5.89 -18.57 13.77
CA ALA A 341 -6.54 -17.93 14.92
C ALA A 341 -5.61 -17.08 15.81
N LYS A 342 -4.48 -16.57 15.33
CA LYS A 342 -3.91 -15.39 15.96
C LYS A 342 -4.85 -14.24 15.64
N LYS A 343 -5.78 -13.99 16.60
CA LYS A 343 -6.60 -12.77 16.59
C LYS A 343 -5.61 -11.63 16.39
N ALA A 344 -5.67 -10.96 15.23
CA ALA A 344 -5.09 -9.63 15.17
C ALA A 344 -5.69 -8.90 16.36
N LYS A 345 -4.86 -8.21 17.17
CA LYS A 345 -5.29 -7.52 18.40
C LYS A 345 -6.51 -6.62 18.18
N TRP A 346 -6.84 -6.39 16.91
CA TRP A 346 -7.81 -5.45 16.36
C TRP A 346 -8.89 -6.08 15.45
N ALA A 347 -8.95 -7.42 15.29
CA ALA A 347 -9.90 -8.07 14.38
C ALA A 347 -11.34 -7.95 14.92
N GLN A 348 -12.23 -7.47 14.09
CA GLN A 348 -13.68 -7.53 14.34
C GLN A 348 -14.13 -8.98 14.16
N GLU A 349 -14.67 -9.61 15.20
CA GLU A 349 -14.96 -11.06 15.24
C GLU A 349 -15.98 -11.56 14.19
N ALA A 350 -16.75 -10.67 13.59
CA ALA A 350 -17.83 -11.02 12.65
C ALA A 350 -17.38 -11.15 11.19
N HIS A 351 -16.13 -10.82 10.85
CA HIS A 351 -15.68 -10.78 9.46
C HIS A 351 -14.92 -12.06 9.07
N GLU A 352 -15.07 -12.45 7.80
CA GLU A 352 -14.36 -13.54 7.17
C GLU A 352 -13.18 -13.00 6.33
N ALA A 353 -12.15 -13.84 6.12
CA ALA A 353 -11.02 -13.53 5.26
C ALA A 353 -11.46 -13.34 3.79
N ILE A 354 -10.65 -12.66 2.99
CA ILE A 354 -10.87 -12.53 1.56
C ILE A 354 -10.51 -13.84 0.87
N ARG A 355 -11.51 -14.53 0.36
CA ARG A 355 -11.39 -15.83 -0.32
C ARG A 355 -12.34 -15.91 -1.52
N PRO A 356 -12.14 -16.85 -2.45
CA PRO A 356 -13.16 -17.17 -3.44
C PRO A 356 -14.42 -17.70 -2.73
N THR A 357 -15.59 -17.40 -3.28
CA THR A 357 -16.88 -17.92 -2.78
C THR A 357 -17.01 -19.42 -3.03
N GLU A 358 -16.28 -19.95 -4.01
CA GLU A 358 -16.31 -21.35 -4.41
C GLU A 358 -14.94 -21.74 -4.97
N ILE A 359 -14.29 -22.72 -4.37
CA ILE A 359 -12.91 -23.12 -4.74
C ILE A 359 -12.85 -23.81 -6.10
N TYR A 360 -13.93 -24.53 -6.46
CA TYR A 360 -14.01 -25.23 -7.75
C TYR A 360 -14.11 -24.27 -8.95
N ARG A 361 -14.43 -22.99 -8.75
CA ARG A 361 -14.31 -21.95 -9.79
C ARG A 361 -12.85 -21.55 -10.01
N GLN A 362 -12.11 -22.41 -10.69
CA GLN A 362 -10.70 -22.18 -10.95
C GLN A 362 -10.50 -20.97 -11.91
N PRO A 363 -9.40 -20.21 -11.79
CA PRO A 363 -9.13 -19.04 -12.63
C PRO A 363 -9.23 -19.30 -14.13
N GLU A 364 -8.82 -20.50 -14.59
CA GLU A 364 -8.88 -20.90 -16.00
C GLU A 364 -10.31 -20.94 -16.53
N GLN A 365 -11.26 -21.37 -15.71
CA GLN A 365 -12.69 -21.46 -16.08
C GLN A 365 -13.34 -20.07 -16.15
N LEU A 366 -12.83 -19.11 -15.39
CA LEU A 366 -13.34 -17.74 -15.38
C LEU A 366 -12.75 -16.85 -16.47
N LYS A 367 -11.71 -17.30 -17.16
CA LYS A 367 -11.04 -16.55 -18.23
C LYS A 367 -11.97 -16.00 -19.32
N PRO A 368 -13.05 -16.70 -19.75
CA PRO A 368 -14.00 -16.17 -20.73
C PRO A 368 -14.89 -15.04 -20.20
N PHE A 369 -15.08 -14.92 -18.88
CA PHE A 369 -16.03 -14.03 -18.24
C PHE A 369 -15.40 -12.82 -17.61
N LEU A 370 -14.12 -12.90 -17.23
CA LEU A 370 -13.39 -11.84 -16.54
C LEU A 370 -12.45 -11.11 -17.50
N ASN A 371 -12.36 -9.79 -17.34
CA ASN A 371 -11.30 -9.06 -18.00
C ASN A 371 -9.93 -9.42 -17.37
N PRO A 372 -8.80 -9.18 -18.07
CA PRO A 372 -7.47 -9.60 -17.60
C PRO A 372 -7.08 -9.06 -16.22
N VAL A 373 -7.62 -7.89 -15.83
CA VAL A 373 -7.32 -7.26 -14.55
C VAL A 373 -8.09 -7.92 -13.41
N GLN A 374 -9.37 -8.21 -13.64
CA GLN A 374 -10.22 -8.94 -12.71
C GLN A 374 -9.70 -10.37 -12.50
N LEU A 375 -9.34 -11.05 -13.59
CA LEU A 375 -8.81 -12.41 -13.55
C LEU A 375 -7.51 -12.49 -12.72
N LYS A 376 -6.56 -11.58 -12.93
CA LYS A 376 -5.31 -11.56 -12.15
C LYS A 376 -5.53 -11.39 -10.67
N LEU A 377 -6.45 -10.51 -10.24
CA LEU A 377 -6.73 -10.31 -8.82
C LEU A 377 -7.48 -11.51 -8.23
N TYR A 378 -8.45 -12.09 -8.98
CA TYR A 378 -9.14 -13.29 -8.56
C TYR A 378 -8.18 -14.47 -8.39
N GLU A 379 -7.29 -14.69 -9.38
CA GLU A 379 -6.26 -15.73 -9.34
C GLU A 379 -5.35 -15.59 -8.11
N LEU A 380 -4.92 -14.36 -7.80
CA LEU A 380 -4.11 -14.08 -6.62
C LEU A 380 -4.84 -14.50 -5.33
N ILE A 381 -6.12 -14.15 -5.19
CA ILE A 381 -6.96 -14.48 -4.04
C ILE A 381 -7.20 -15.99 -3.96
N TRP A 382 -7.51 -16.62 -5.09
CA TRP A 382 -7.77 -18.05 -5.18
C TRP A 382 -6.54 -18.88 -4.79
N ARG A 383 -5.37 -18.57 -5.39
CA ARG A 383 -4.10 -19.24 -5.08
C ARG A 383 -3.73 -19.12 -3.61
N ARG A 384 -3.91 -17.95 -3.00
CA ARG A 384 -3.61 -17.72 -1.60
C ARG A 384 -4.51 -18.55 -0.69
N MET A 385 -5.80 -18.63 -0.98
CA MET A 385 -6.75 -19.42 -0.21
C MET A 385 -6.42 -20.91 -0.29
N VAL A 386 -6.18 -21.46 -1.48
CA VAL A 386 -5.79 -22.86 -1.65
C VAL A 386 -4.50 -23.16 -0.90
N ALA A 387 -3.45 -22.37 -1.12
CA ALA A 387 -2.16 -22.54 -0.46
C ALA A 387 -2.26 -22.47 1.06
N SER A 388 -3.15 -21.64 1.60
CA SER A 388 -3.34 -21.52 3.05
C SER A 388 -3.77 -22.82 3.73
N GLN A 389 -4.46 -23.71 3.02
CA GLN A 389 -4.95 -24.99 3.54
C GLN A 389 -4.05 -26.18 3.17
N MET A 390 -2.92 -25.94 2.48
CA MET A 390 -1.96 -26.97 2.08
C MET A 390 -0.90 -27.25 3.15
N SER A 391 -0.20 -28.37 3.00
CA SER A 391 0.95 -28.76 3.82
C SER A 391 2.10 -27.76 3.67
N ALA A 392 2.90 -27.62 4.73
CA ALA A 392 4.11 -26.80 4.74
C ALA A 392 5.13 -27.28 3.71
N ALA A 393 5.95 -26.38 3.20
CA ALA A 393 7.13 -26.75 2.45
C ALA A 393 8.27 -27.15 3.39
N LEU A 394 9.01 -28.19 3.01
CA LEU A 394 10.14 -28.72 3.77
C LEU A 394 11.42 -28.53 2.98
N TYR A 395 12.44 -28.03 3.65
CA TYR A 395 13.78 -27.84 3.11
C TYR A 395 14.78 -28.57 3.99
N ASP A 396 15.62 -29.36 3.38
CA ASP A 396 16.81 -29.89 4.05
C ASP A 396 17.93 -28.85 3.84
N THR A 397 18.34 -28.20 4.94
CA THR A 397 19.38 -27.18 4.95
C THR A 397 20.61 -27.75 5.64
N THR A 398 21.75 -27.68 4.99
CA THR A 398 23.04 -28.05 5.56
C THR A 398 23.85 -26.80 5.79
N ASN A 399 24.20 -26.55 7.05
CA ASN A 399 25.14 -25.49 7.42
C ASN A 399 26.50 -26.13 7.68
N VAL A 400 27.52 -25.65 7.01
CA VAL A 400 28.90 -26.11 7.15
C VAL A 400 29.73 -25.01 7.77
N GLU A 401 30.44 -25.33 8.87
CA GLU A 401 31.49 -24.47 9.42
C GLU A 401 32.86 -25.01 8.99
N ILE A 402 33.68 -24.13 8.44
CA ILE A 402 35.00 -24.45 7.93
C ILE A 402 36.02 -23.62 8.71
N LYS A 403 37.06 -24.27 9.18
CA LYS A 403 38.18 -23.62 9.84
C LYS A 403 39.33 -23.45 8.87
N ALA A 404 39.82 -22.23 8.71
CA ALA A 404 41.10 -21.93 8.06
C ALA A 404 42.15 -21.73 9.14
N SER A 405 43.33 -22.39 9.03
CA SER A 405 44.44 -22.28 9.96
C SER A 405 45.73 -22.27 9.22
N ASN A 406 46.63 -21.33 9.57
CA ASN A 406 48.00 -21.28 9.00
C ASN A 406 48.95 -22.20 9.79
N ALA A 407 49.63 -23.09 9.09
CA ALA A 407 50.68 -23.92 9.64
C ALA A 407 52.00 -23.11 9.65
N GLY A 408 52.40 -22.53 10.77
CA GLY A 408 53.77 -22.08 10.78
C GLY A 408 54.25 -20.96 11.67
N SER A 409 53.55 -20.41 12.67
CA SER A 409 54.18 -19.57 13.68
C SER A 409 53.47 -19.55 15.02
N GLU A 410 54.16 -19.88 16.09
CA GLU A 410 53.58 -20.13 17.43
C GLU A 410 53.08 -18.89 18.19
N LYS A 411 53.13 -17.69 17.64
CA LYS A 411 52.83 -16.47 18.41
C LYS A 411 51.77 -15.52 17.86
N GLN A 412 51.16 -15.74 16.68
CA GLN A 412 50.10 -14.86 16.13
C GLN A 412 49.03 -15.59 15.31
N HIS A 413 48.52 -16.73 15.77
CA HIS A 413 47.55 -17.51 15.00
C HIS A 413 46.12 -17.07 15.29
N ARG A 414 45.63 -16.17 14.48
CA ARG A 414 44.18 -16.00 14.28
C ARG A 414 43.75 -16.98 13.19
N GLY A 415 43.29 -18.18 13.57
CA GLY A 415 42.51 -19.00 12.62
C GLY A 415 41.21 -18.30 12.30
N TYR A 416 40.62 -18.61 11.14
CA TYR A 416 39.38 -18.00 10.65
C TYR A 416 38.26 -19.04 10.53
N LEU A 417 37.05 -18.63 10.75
CA LEU A 417 35.84 -19.45 10.60
C LEU A 417 34.97 -18.96 9.45
N PHE A 418 34.64 -19.88 8.57
CA PHE A 418 33.80 -19.66 7.41
C PHE A 418 32.48 -20.42 7.54
N LYS A 419 31.42 -19.86 6.95
CA LYS A 419 30.13 -20.52 6.81
C LYS A 419 29.77 -20.70 5.35
N ALA A 420 29.31 -21.91 5.04
CA ALA A 420 28.61 -22.18 3.79
C ALA A 420 27.26 -22.84 4.13
N SER A 421 26.23 -22.54 3.35
CA SER A 421 24.90 -23.12 3.56
C SER A 421 24.30 -23.57 2.24
N SER A 422 23.65 -24.71 2.24
CA SER A 422 22.83 -25.18 1.13
C SER A 422 21.42 -25.46 1.63
N SER A 423 20.43 -25.20 0.81
CA SER A 423 19.02 -25.46 1.14
C SER A 423 18.34 -26.09 -0.06
N VAL A 424 18.02 -27.36 0.07
CA VAL A 424 17.37 -28.15 -0.99
C VAL A 424 15.91 -28.37 -0.62
N ALA A 425 15.00 -28.08 -1.54
CA ALA A 425 13.58 -28.34 -1.34
C ALA A 425 13.32 -29.88 -1.34
N LYS A 426 12.96 -30.42 -0.18
CA LYS A 426 12.56 -31.82 -0.02
C LYS A 426 11.11 -32.06 -0.40
N PHE A 427 10.25 -31.10 -0.03
CA PHE A 427 8.84 -31.11 -0.35
C PHE A 427 8.35 -29.69 -0.58
N SER A 428 7.81 -29.41 -1.74
CA SER A 428 7.36 -28.06 -2.13
C SER A 428 6.11 -27.59 -1.37
N GLY A 429 5.29 -28.52 -0.85
CA GLY A 429 4.08 -28.18 -0.11
C GLY A 429 3.21 -27.14 -0.82
N PHE A 430 2.74 -26.14 -0.09
CA PHE A 430 1.90 -25.06 -0.62
C PHE A 430 2.57 -24.23 -1.74
N MET A 431 3.89 -24.27 -1.85
CA MET A 431 4.63 -23.46 -2.81
C MET A 431 4.40 -23.88 -4.27
N VAL A 432 3.85 -25.07 -4.50
CA VAL A 432 3.40 -25.49 -5.84
C VAL A 432 2.26 -24.61 -6.38
N VAL A 433 1.49 -23.98 -5.50
CA VAL A 433 0.36 -23.11 -5.87
C VAL A 433 0.70 -21.64 -5.70
N TYR A 434 1.40 -21.30 -4.61
CA TYR A 434 1.60 -19.92 -4.21
C TYR A 434 2.90 -19.70 -3.45
N THR A 435 3.63 -18.66 -3.87
CA THR A 435 4.80 -18.16 -3.13
C THR A 435 4.58 -16.69 -2.83
N GLU A 436 4.78 -16.28 -1.58
CA GLU A 436 4.72 -14.87 -1.20
C GLU A 436 5.83 -14.06 -1.86
N SER A 437 5.53 -12.79 -2.14
CA SER A 437 6.57 -11.84 -2.52
C SER A 437 7.45 -11.55 -1.29
N ARG A 438 8.74 -11.37 -1.53
CA ARG A 438 9.66 -10.85 -0.52
C ARG A 438 9.85 -9.36 -0.76
N ASP A 439 9.99 -8.61 0.31
CA ASP A 439 10.42 -7.21 0.22
C ASP A 439 11.84 -7.17 -0.40
N GLU A 440 12.21 -6.08 -1.06
CA GLU A 440 13.52 -5.95 -1.73
C GLU A 440 14.69 -6.21 -0.77
N ASP A 441 14.52 -5.84 0.51
CA ASP A 441 15.49 -6.01 1.57
C ASP A 441 15.62 -7.46 2.08
N GLU A 442 14.64 -8.33 1.78
CA GLU A 442 14.62 -9.73 2.20
C GLU A 442 15.11 -10.69 1.09
N ARG A 443 15.57 -10.16 -0.04
CA ARG A 443 16.14 -10.95 -1.13
C ARG A 443 17.57 -11.35 -0.78
N GLY A 444 17.70 -12.39 0.04
CA GLY A 444 18.97 -13.07 0.25
C GLY A 444 19.41 -13.84 -1.00
N GLU A 445 20.69 -14.09 -1.11
CA GLU A 445 21.27 -14.94 -2.16
C GLU A 445 20.62 -16.33 -2.14
N SER A 446 20.41 -16.90 -3.32
CA SER A 446 19.99 -18.29 -3.43
C SER A 446 21.10 -19.18 -2.88
N PRO A 447 20.81 -20.08 -1.92
CA PRO A 447 21.85 -20.94 -1.37
C PRO A 447 22.49 -21.79 -2.48
N ALA A 448 23.81 -21.74 -2.55
CA ALA A 448 24.57 -22.53 -3.49
C ALA A 448 24.40 -24.04 -3.21
N SER A 449 24.56 -24.85 -4.24
CA SER A 449 24.66 -26.31 -4.03
C SER A 449 26.00 -26.62 -3.34
N LEU A 450 25.95 -27.31 -2.22
CA LEU A 450 27.15 -27.80 -1.53
C LEU A 450 27.39 -29.26 -1.90
N PRO A 451 28.64 -29.69 -2.14
CA PRO A 451 28.98 -31.10 -2.24
C PRO A 451 28.73 -31.81 -0.90
N GLU A 452 28.73 -33.13 -0.91
CA GLU A 452 28.65 -33.90 0.34
C GLU A 452 29.93 -33.76 1.15
N LEU A 453 29.88 -33.06 2.28
CA LEU A 453 31.01 -32.76 3.16
C LEU A 453 30.86 -33.50 4.49
N ARG A 454 31.99 -33.95 5.04
CA ARG A 454 32.08 -34.61 6.36
C ARG A 454 32.99 -33.83 7.30
N ILE A 455 32.75 -33.94 8.59
CA ILE A 455 33.62 -33.35 9.60
C ILE A 455 35.04 -33.88 9.45
N GLY A 456 36.01 -32.98 9.35
CA GLY A 456 37.40 -33.34 9.18
C GLY A 456 37.90 -33.35 7.75
N ASP A 457 37.01 -33.24 6.74
CA ASP A 457 37.43 -33.16 5.35
C ASP A 457 38.37 -31.97 5.12
N LYS A 458 39.49 -32.22 4.43
CA LYS A 458 40.41 -31.18 3.97
C LYS A 458 39.85 -30.62 2.65
N LEU A 459 39.85 -29.30 2.51
CA LEU A 459 39.36 -28.60 1.33
C LEU A 459 40.52 -27.93 0.60
N VAL A 460 40.42 -27.94 -0.72
CA VAL A 460 41.37 -27.28 -1.60
C VAL A 460 40.95 -25.83 -1.80
N TYR A 461 41.85 -24.92 -1.49
CA TYR A 461 41.69 -23.48 -1.74
C TYR A 461 41.76 -23.19 -3.24
N MET A 462 40.79 -22.47 -3.77
CA MET A 462 40.67 -22.07 -5.18
C MET A 462 40.87 -20.56 -5.39
N GLY A 463 40.54 -19.73 -4.37
CA GLY A 463 40.68 -18.30 -4.40
C GLY A 463 39.91 -17.56 -3.31
N THR A 464 40.33 -16.32 -3.04
CA THR A 464 39.63 -15.41 -2.12
C THR A 464 38.99 -14.24 -2.90
N PHE A 465 37.80 -13.86 -2.53
CA PHE A 465 37.02 -12.79 -3.14
C PHE A 465 36.64 -11.76 -2.09
N PRO A 466 37.46 -10.75 -1.86
CA PRO A 466 37.11 -9.63 -1.02
C PRO A 466 36.18 -8.69 -1.79
N GLU A 467 35.05 -8.33 -1.19
CA GLU A 467 34.08 -7.40 -1.76
C GLU A 467 33.87 -6.21 -0.83
N GLN A 468 34.19 -5.01 -1.31
CA GLN A 468 33.92 -3.76 -0.62
C GLN A 468 32.43 -3.46 -0.67
N CYS A 469 31.83 -3.28 0.48
CA CYS A 469 30.42 -2.98 0.65
C CYS A 469 30.22 -1.72 1.48
N PHE A 470 29.09 -1.06 1.27
CA PHE A 470 28.68 0.07 2.10
C PHE A 470 27.27 -0.20 2.62
N THR A 471 27.04 0.10 3.91
CA THR A 471 25.70 0.06 4.46
C THR A 471 24.79 0.97 3.65
N GLN A 472 23.54 0.55 3.45
CA GLN A 472 22.55 1.28 2.67
C GLN A 472 21.55 1.99 3.59
N PRO A 473 21.05 3.18 3.23
CA PRO A 473 19.98 3.81 3.97
C PRO A 473 18.70 2.96 3.92
N PRO A 474 17.78 3.16 4.89
CA PRO A 474 16.52 2.46 4.85
C PRO A 474 15.76 2.82 3.55
N PRO A 475 15.12 1.85 2.89
CA PRO A 475 14.45 2.11 1.61
C PRO A 475 13.23 3.02 1.78
N ARG A 476 12.95 3.84 0.76
CA ARG A 476 11.71 4.63 0.70
C ARG A 476 10.49 3.71 0.64
N TYR A 477 9.40 4.15 1.24
CA TYR A 477 8.15 3.40 1.23
C TYR A 477 7.58 3.23 -0.19
N THR A 478 7.16 2.01 -0.51
CA THR A 478 6.22 1.70 -1.60
C THR A 478 4.78 1.76 -1.06
N GLU A 479 3.75 1.56 -1.91
CA GLU A 479 2.38 1.39 -1.39
C GLU A 479 2.28 0.18 -0.43
N ALA A 480 2.93 -0.92 -0.79
CA ALA A 480 2.92 -2.15 0.00
C ALA A 480 3.57 -1.94 1.38
N THR A 481 4.81 -1.42 1.40
CA THR A 481 5.56 -1.24 2.65
C THR A 481 4.96 -0.14 3.54
N LEU A 482 4.34 0.90 2.97
CA LEU A 482 3.63 1.91 3.76
C LEU A 482 2.36 1.34 4.39
N ILE A 483 1.57 0.54 3.65
CA ILE A 483 0.39 -0.14 4.20
C ILE A 483 0.80 -1.09 5.32
N LYS A 484 1.87 -1.89 5.12
CA LYS A 484 2.44 -2.79 6.14
C LYS A 484 2.83 -2.01 7.41
N ALA A 485 3.52 -0.89 7.25
CA ALA A 485 3.93 -0.05 8.38
C ALA A 485 2.76 0.61 9.12
N LEU A 486 1.74 1.09 8.39
CA LEU A 486 0.51 1.63 8.99
C LEU A 486 -0.24 0.56 9.77
N GLU A 487 -0.41 -0.64 9.20
CA GLU A 487 -1.05 -1.79 9.85
C GLU A 487 -0.30 -2.21 11.13
N GLN A 488 1.01 -2.39 11.06
CA GLN A 488 1.85 -2.75 12.20
C GLN A 488 1.77 -1.76 13.36
N LYS A 489 1.60 -0.47 13.02
CA LYS A 489 1.42 0.60 14.02
C LYS A 489 -0.04 0.79 14.46
N GLY A 490 -1.00 0.01 13.95
CA GLY A 490 -2.42 0.13 14.27
C GLY A 490 -3.12 1.36 13.66
N ILE A 491 -2.50 2.01 12.67
CA ILE A 491 -2.96 3.24 12.05
C ILE A 491 -3.82 2.94 10.84
N GLY A 492 -5.06 3.43 10.86
CA GLY A 492 -6.04 3.16 9.83
C GLY A 492 -6.74 1.81 9.99
N ARG A 493 -7.64 1.53 9.08
CA ARG A 493 -8.46 0.29 9.04
C ARG A 493 -8.69 -0.09 7.57
N PRO A 494 -9.23 -1.28 7.26
CA PRO A 494 -9.48 -1.74 5.90
C PRO A 494 -10.12 -0.71 4.97
N SER A 495 -11.03 0.11 5.48
CA SER A 495 -11.70 1.17 4.72
C SER A 495 -10.84 2.41 4.43
N THR A 496 -9.71 2.62 5.12
CA THR A 496 -8.95 3.89 5.07
C THR A 496 -7.60 3.82 4.39
N TYR A 497 -6.97 2.65 4.24
CA TYR A 497 -5.65 2.55 3.61
C TYR A 497 -5.62 3.15 2.20
N ALA A 498 -6.42 2.65 1.29
CA ALA A 498 -6.46 3.12 -0.09
C ALA A 498 -6.87 4.60 -0.24
N PRO A 499 -7.91 5.11 0.48
CA PRO A 499 -8.23 6.55 0.48
C PRO A 499 -7.09 7.43 0.99
N THR A 500 -6.38 7.02 2.06
CA THR A 500 -5.26 7.78 2.61
C THR A 500 -4.14 7.92 1.60
N LEU A 501 -3.68 6.81 1.00
CA LEU A 501 -2.63 6.82 -0.02
C LEU A 501 -3.02 7.65 -1.27
N SER A 502 -4.30 7.64 -1.64
CA SER A 502 -4.80 8.47 -2.74
C SER A 502 -4.80 9.95 -2.36
N THR A 503 -5.26 10.28 -1.15
CA THR A 503 -5.40 11.67 -0.69
C THR A 503 -4.05 12.38 -0.58
N ILE A 504 -3.03 11.73 0.00
CA ILE A 504 -1.69 12.34 0.15
C ILE A 504 -1.04 12.64 -1.20
N GLN A 505 -1.33 11.84 -2.24
CA GLN A 505 -0.89 12.09 -3.61
C GLN A 505 -1.75 13.16 -4.32
N GLU A 506 -3.08 13.13 -4.16
CA GLU A 506 -4.00 14.12 -4.76
C GLU A 506 -3.80 15.52 -4.18
N ARG A 507 -3.25 15.63 -2.97
CA ARG A 507 -2.90 16.89 -2.28
C ARG A 507 -1.48 17.35 -2.56
N ASP A 508 -0.75 16.65 -3.40
CA ASP A 508 0.65 16.91 -3.73
C ASP A 508 1.59 16.96 -2.49
N TYR A 509 1.27 16.22 -1.42
CA TYR A 509 2.17 16.09 -0.27
C TYR A 509 3.28 15.09 -0.54
N VAL A 510 3.01 14.12 -1.39
CA VAL A 510 3.98 13.10 -1.81
C VAL A 510 3.86 12.83 -3.30
N ASN A 511 4.99 12.54 -3.91
CA ASN A 511 5.11 12.05 -5.28
C ASN A 511 5.51 10.57 -5.28
N LYS A 512 5.40 9.92 -6.44
CA LYS A 512 5.99 8.61 -6.69
C LYS A 512 7.06 8.70 -7.74
N ALA A 513 8.27 8.27 -7.39
CA ALA A 513 9.37 8.05 -8.32
C ALA A 513 9.74 6.56 -8.27
N SER A 514 9.81 5.91 -9.41
CA SER A 514 10.13 4.47 -9.53
C SER A 514 9.30 3.56 -8.59
N GLY A 515 8.02 3.95 -8.37
CA GLY A 515 7.11 3.19 -7.48
C GLY A 515 7.24 3.48 -5.99
N LYS A 516 8.23 4.27 -5.56
CA LYS A 516 8.50 4.63 -4.16
C LYS A 516 7.97 6.03 -3.86
N PHE A 517 7.47 6.26 -2.65
CA PHE A 517 7.01 7.58 -2.19
C PHE A 517 8.20 8.48 -1.85
N GLN A 518 8.10 9.72 -2.29
CA GLN A 518 8.99 10.82 -1.92
C GLN A 518 8.14 12.00 -1.46
N PRO A 519 8.48 12.68 -0.36
CA PRO A 519 7.77 13.86 0.05
C PRO A 519 8.05 15.01 -0.94
N THR A 520 7.09 15.89 -1.11
CA THR A 520 7.28 17.17 -1.81
C THR A 520 7.72 18.23 -0.81
N GLU A 521 8.25 19.36 -1.30
CA GLU A 521 8.53 20.53 -0.45
C GLU A 521 7.29 20.91 0.37
N LEU A 522 6.11 20.88 -0.26
CA LEU A 522 4.84 21.18 0.41
C LEU A 522 4.51 20.15 1.50
N GLY A 523 4.77 18.87 1.23
CA GLY A 523 4.59 17.79 2.19
C GLY A 523 5.50 17.94 3.40
N ILE A 524 6.77 18.30 3.20
CA ILE A 524 7.75 18.56 4.27
C ILE A 524 7.30 19.76 5.12
N ILE A 525 6.93 20.87 4.50
CA ILE A 525 6.47 22.07 5.21
C ILE A 525 5.23 21.77 6.07
N VAL A 526 4.22 21.12 5.48
CA VAL A 526 2.99 20.77 6.20
C VAL A 526 3.27 19.79 7.32
N SER A 527 4.12 18.79 7.09
CA SER A 527 4.53 17.82 8.12
C SER A 527 5.25 18.51 9.27
N ARG A 528 6.20 19.41 8.99
CA ARG A 528 6.96 20.18 10.01
C ARG A 528 6.01 21.02 10.86
N ILE A 529 5.12 21.81 10.26
CA ILE A 529 4.13 22.62 10.98
C ILE A 529 3.25 21.76 11.89
N LEU A 530 2.77 20.63 11.35
CA LEU A 530 1.90 19.74 12.14
C LEU A 530 2.68 19.04 13.27
N THR A 531 3.93 18.69 13.05
CA THR A 531 4.79 18.07 14.08
C THR A 531 5.12 19.06 15.19
N GLU A 532 5.39 20.32 14.85
CA GLU A 532 5.77 21.37 15.79
C GLU A 532 4.58 21.89 16.60
N HIS A 533 3.46 22.17 15.92
CA HIS A 533 2.30 22.80 16.58
C HIS A 533 1.20 21.82 16.99
N PHE A 534 1.14 20.62 16.41
CA PHE A 534 0.13 19.59 16.68
C PHE A 534 0.74 18.19 16.85
N PRO A 535 1.78 18.04 17.70
CA PRO A 535 2.54 16.80 17.82
C PRO A 535 1.63 15.59 18.09
N ARG A 536 0.60 15.75 18.93
CA ARG A 536 -0.36 14.70 19.26
C ARG A 536 -1.18 14.22 18.05
N ILE A 537 -1.58 15.14 17.14
CA ILE A 537 -2.40 14.79 15.97
C ILE A 537 -1.63 13.96 14.95
N VAL A 538 -0.32 14.18 14.84
CA VAL A 538 0.56 13.44 13.91
C VAL A 538 1.34 12.33 14.61
N ASP A 539 1.04 12.05 15.87
CA ASP A 539 1.64 10.94 16.61
C ASP A 539 1.01 9.61 16.17
N PRO A 540 1.83 8.62 15.76
CA PRO A 540 1.35 7.30 15.38
C PRO A 540 0.61 6.57 16.51
N GLY A 541 1.12 6.64 17.73
CA GLY A 541 0.54 5.99 18.92
C GLY A 541 -0.82 6.56 19.28
N PHE A 542 -0.95 7.88 19.26
CA PHE A 542 -2.23 8.54 19.49
C PHE A 542 -3.28 8.18 18.43
N THR A 543 -2.87 8.14 17.15
CA THR A 543 -3.80 7.76 16.09
C THR A 543 -4.25 6.30 16.23
N ALA A 544 -3.35 5.40 16.61
CA ALA A 544 -3.69 4.00 16.90
C ALA A 544 -4.67 3.90 18.08
N GLN A 545 -4.42 4.61 19.18
CA GLN A 545 -5.33 4.65 20.33
C GLN A 545 -6.74 5.13 19.96
N MET A 546 -6.84 6.16 19.11
CA MET A 546 -8.13 6.65 18.63
C MET A 546 -8.86 5.60 17.76
N GLU A 547 -8.14 4.84 16.93
CA GLU A 547 -8.74 3.74 16.17
C GLU A 547 -9.20 2.61 17.10
N GLU A 548 -8.48 2.32 18.18
CA GLU A 548 -8.90 1.38 19.23
C GLU A 548 -10.19 1.83 19.92
N GLN A 549 -10.26 3.09 20.33
CA GLN A 549 -11.47 3.64 20.94
C GLN A 549 -12.68 3.53 20.00
N LEU A 550 -12.48 3.78 18.70
CA LEU A 550 -13.56 3.60 17.71
C LEU A 550 -14.00 2.13 17.56
N ASP A 551 -13.09 1.18 17.72
CA ASP A 551 -13.43 -0.24 17.71
C ASP A 551 -14.13 -0.65 19.02
N GLU A 552 -13.77 -0.09 20.18
CA GLU A 552 -14.49 -0.32 21.45
C GLU A 552 -15.92 0.28 21.43
N ILE A 553 -16.12 1.43 20.76
CA ILE A 553 -17.46 1.97 20.51
C ILE A 553 -18.28 0.99 19.67
N ALA A 554 -17.67 0.40 18.62
CA ALA A 554 -18.35 -0.58 17.77
C ALA A 554 -18.75 -1.87 18.50
N LYS A 555 -18.05 -2.22 19.58
CA LYS A 555 -18.40 -3.33 20.48
C LYS A 555 -19.42 -2.96 21.57
N GLY A 556 -19.74 -1.69 21.72
CA GLY A 556 -20.61 -1.17 22.79
C GLY A 556 -19.94 -1.00 24.15
N ASN A 557 -18.60 -1.10 24.22
CA ASN A 557 -17.82 -0.99 25.45
C ASN A 557 -17.47 0.47 25.82
N TYR A 558 -17.66 1.40 24.89
CA TYR A 558 -17.27 2.80 25.09
C TYR A 558 -18.27 3.77 24.44
N GLU A 559 -18.59 4.84 25.15
CA GLU A 559 -19.53 5.85 24.67
C GLU A 559 -18.88 6.77 23.64
N TRP A 560 -19.51 6.94 22.48
CA TRP A 560 -18.97 7.74 21.38
C TRP A 560 -18.82 9.24 21.73
N THR A 561 -19.70 9.77 22.56
CA THR A 561 -19.65 11.16 23.03
C THR A 561 -18.49 11.38 23.99
N ALA A 562 -18.17 10.39 24.84
CA ALA A 562 -17.03 10.45 25.75
C ALA A 562 -15.71 10.53 24.98
N ALA A 563 -15.53 9.73 23.92
CA ALA A 563 -14.36 9.81 23.05
C ALA A 563 -14.16 11.21 22.45
N LEU A 564 -15.23 11.88 22.04
CA LEU A 564 -15.17 13.23 21.49
C LEU A 564 -14.89 14.29 22.57
N GLN A 565 -15.44 14.12 23.78
CA GLN A 565 -15.19 15.00 24.91
C GLN A 565 -13.74 14.94 25.41
N GLU A 566 -13.13 13.77 25.40
CA GLU A 566 -11.71 13.62 25.74
C GLU A 566 -10.78 14.20 24.66
N PHE A 567 -11.17 14.08 23.40
CA PHE A 567 -10.37 14.55 22.27
C PHE A 567 -10.41 16.06 22.10
N TYR A 568 -11.60 16.67 22.16
CA TYR A 568 -11.82 18.02 21.64
C TYR A 568 -11.18 19.15 22.47
N PRO A 569 -11.28 19.22 23.82
CA PRO A 569 -10.73 20.34 24.57
C PRO A 569 -9.22 20.50 24.38
N PRO A 570 -8.36 19.47 24.55
CA PRO A 570 -6.92 19.63 24.33
C PRO A 570 -6.56 19.92 22.85
N PHE A 571 -7.37 19.46 21.91
CA PHE A 571 -7.20 19.80 20.51
C PHE A 571 -7.52 21.27 20.24
N GLN A 572 -8.59 21.82 20.81
CA GLN A 572 -8.98 23.22 20.65
C GLN A 572 -7.95 24.16 21.29
N ASP A 573 -7.45 23.86 22.49
CA ASP A 573 -6.38 24.62 23.15
C ASP A 573 -5.11 24.67 22.28
N THR A 574 -4.70 23.52 21.75
CA THR A 574 -3.55 23.45 20.83
C THR A 574 -3.78 24.27 19.56
N LEU A 575 -5.00 24.23 19.01
CA LEU A 575 -5.38 24.99 17.83
C LEU A 575 -5.32 26.51 18.10
N ASP A 576 -5.83 26.96 19.22
CA ASP A 576 -5.85 28.38 19.58
C ASP A 576 -4.41 28.92 19.78
N LYS A 577 -3.54 28.14 20.42
CA LYS A 577 -2.10 28.43 20.53
C LYS A 577 -1.44 28.52 19.16
N ALA A 578 -1.75 27.57 18.26
CA ALA A 578 -1.19 27.58 16.91
C ALA A 578 -1.69 28.79 16.08
N TRP A 579 -2.95 29.20 16.25
CA TRP A 579 -3.47 30.42 15.61
C TRP A 579 -2.72 31.68 16.04
N ALA A 580 -2.35 31.77 17.32
CA ALA A 580 -1.62 32.90 17.87
C ALA A 580 -0.15 32.92 17.45
N ASN A 581 0.52 31.78 17.53
CA ASN A 581 1.98 31.69 17.43
C ASN A 581 2.51 31.40 16.02
N LEU A 582 1.72 30.72 15.16
CA LEU A 582 2.18 30.41 13.81
C LEU A 582 2.20 31.66 12.94
N GLU A 583 3.36 32.08 12.46
CA GLU A 583 3.51 33.15 11.49
C GLU A 583 3.09 32.72 10.09
N LYS A 584 2.75 33.67 9.25
CA LYS A 584 2.43 33.37 7.85
C LYS A 584 3.72 33.07 7.08
N LEU A 585 3.83 31.87 6.59
CA LEU A 585 4.97 31.45 5.76
C LEU A 585 4.86 32.09 4.36
N ASP A 586 5.94 32.74 3.95
CA ASP A 586 6.09 33.18 2.57
C ASP A 586 6.80 32.07 1.78
N LEU A 587 6.04 31.35 1.00
CA LEU A 587 6.53 30.31 0.08
C LEU A 587 6.99 30.87 -1.26
N THR A 588 7.20 32.18 -1.34
CA THR A 588 7.62 32.87 -2.55
C THR A 588 9.11 32.61 -2.79
N GLN A 589 9.43 31.87 -3.83
CA GLN A 589 10.83 31.67 -4.26
C GLN A 589 11.19 32.74 -5.28
N THR A 590 12.37 33.35 -5.15
CA THR A 590 12.89 34.28 -6.16
C THR A 590 13.20 33.53 -7.45
N SER A 591 12.99 34.16 -8.57
CA SER A 591 13.29 33.66 -9.91
C SER A 591 14.27 34.61 -10.59
N GLU A 592 15.13 34.12 -11.43
CA GLU A 592 16.01 34.94 -12.29
C GLU A 592 15.24 35.63 -13.42
N GLU A 593 13.98 35.25 -13.65
CA GLU A 593 13.16 35.86 -14.71
C GLU A 593 12.68 37.27 -14.33
N ILE A 594 12.73 38.16 -15.30
CA ILE A 594 12.30 39.56 -15.18
C ILE A 594 10.92 39.71 -15.78
N CYS A 595 10.07 40.51 -15.13
CA CYS A 595 8.74 40.83 -15.61
C CYS A 595 8.80 41.67 -16.91
N PRO A 596 8.16 41.21 -18.01
CA PRO A 596 8.21 41.94 -19.29
C PRO A 596 7.48 43.28 -19.27
N ASN A 597 6.60 43.51 -18.28
CA ASN A 597 5.79 44.72 -18.22
C ASN A 597 6.36 45.82 -17.33
N CYS A 598 7.12 45.48 -16.30
CA CYS A 598 7.63 46.46 -15.33
C CYS A 598 9.09 46.21 -14.91
N SER A 599 9.80 45.28 -15.55
CA SER A 599 11.21 44.97 -15.35
C SER A 599 11.58 44.58 -13.90
N ARG A 600 10.60 44.35 -13.01
CA ARG A 600 10.85 43.82 -11.64
C ARG A 600 11.08 42.31 -11.69
N PRO A 601 11.83 41.73 -10.76
CA PRO A 601 12.01 40.26 -10.67
C PRO A 601 10.68 39.56 -10.62
N MET A 602 10.59 38.41 -11.27
CA MET A 602 9.44 37.53 -11.08
C MET A 602 9.72 36.55 -9.91
N VAL A 603 8.66 36.15 -9.27
CA VAL A 603 8.71 35.23 -8.13
C VAL A 603 7.86 33.99 -8.44
N ILE A 604 8.37 32.82 -8.03
CA ILE A 604 7.64 31.58 -8.17
C ILE A 604 6.61 31.50 -7.06
N LYS A 605 5.33 31.43 -7.45
CA LYS A 605 4.19 31.21 -6.54
C LYS A 605 3.51 29.89 -6.86
N VAL A 606 2.90 29.28 -5.86
CA VAL A 606 2.11 28.05 -6.05
C VAL A 606 0.65 28.42 -6.13
N GLY A 607 0.00 28.12 -7.26
CA GLY A 607 -1.41 28.37 -7.49
C GLY A 607 -2.22 27.06 -7.59
N ARG A 608 -3.53 27.21 -7.89
CA ARG A 608 -4.46 26.07 -8.05
C ARG A 608 -4.02 25.04 -9.12
N PHE A 609 -3.21 25.47 -10.08
CA PHE A 609 -2.76 24.65 -11.21
C PHE A 609 -1.25 24.31 -11.15
N GLY A 610 -0.60 24.52 -10.00
CA GLY A 610 0.83 24.30 -9.80
C GLY A 610 1.63 25.60 -9.67
N LYS A 611 2.97 25.48 -9.73
CA LYS A 611 3.90 26.64 -9.68
C LYS A 611 3.69 27.54 -10.89
N PHE A 612 3.71 28.86 -10.69
CA PHE A 612 3.69 29.86 -11.73
C PHE A 612 4.57 31.05 -11.34
N LEU A 613 5.04 31.79 -12.33
CA LEU A 613 5.78 33.01 -12.13
C LEU A 613 4.81 34.21 -12.01
N ALA A 614 4.96 34.96 -10.94
CA ALA A 614 4.21 36.21 -10.72
C ALA A 614 5.17 37.37 -10.58
N CYS A 615 4.78 38.54 -11.03
CA CYS A 615 5.58 39.74 -10.82
C CYS A 615 5.65 40.08 -9.32
N SER A 616 6.85 40.43 -8.83
CA SER A 616 7.05 40.87 -7.42
C SER A 616 6.34 42.20 -7.16
N GLY A 617 6.02 42.96 -8.19
CA GLY A 617 5.30 44.24 -8.11
C GLY A 617 3.77 44.12 -7.96
N TYR A 618 3.23 42.93 -7.62
CA TYR A 618 1.81 42.81 -7.32
C TYR A 618 1.46 43.57 -6.03
N PRO A 619 0.34 44.33 -5.96
CA PRO A 619 -0.81 44.36 -6.89
C PRO A 619 -0.69 45.33 -8.08
N ASP A 620 0.35 46.19 -8.15
CA ASP A 620 0.50 47.19 -9.21
C ASP A 620 0.72 46.55 -10.58
N CYS A 621 1.55 45.50 -10.62
CA CYS A 621 1.77 44.69 -11.83
C CYS A 621 1.20 43.29 -11.63
N LYS A 622 0.18 42.92 -12.41
CA LYS A 622 -0.54 41.65 -12.33
C LYS A 622 -0.01 40.59 -13.31
N THR A 623 1.19 40.79 -13.85
CA THR A 623 1.78 39.86 -14.81
C THR A 623 2.05 38.50 -14.21
N THR A 624 1.56 37.47 -14.86
CA THR A 624 1.86 36.07 -14.50
C THR A 624 2.31 35.26 -15.71
N ARG A 625 3.22 34.32 -15.53
CA ARG A 625 3.68 33.38 -16.54
C ARG A 625 3.61 31.95 -16.01
N PRO A 626 3.42 30.91 -16.86
CA PRO A 626 3.57 29.53 -16.44
C PRO A 626 5.02 29.28 -15.96
N TYR A 627 5.18 28.69 -14.80
CA TYR A 627 6.51 28.19 -14.37
C TYR A 627 6.85 26.92 -15.15
N ALA A 628 7.89 27.00 -15.95
CA ALA A 628 8.32 25.92 -16.82
C ALA A 628 9.59 25.27 -16.25
N VAL A 629 9.47 24.06 -15.73
CA VAL A 629 10.65 23.26 -15.32
C VAL A 629 11.40 22.86 -16.59
N LYS A 630 12.57 23.47 -16.81
CA LYS A 630 13.49 23.07 -17.87
C LYS A 630 14.02 21.69 -17.57
N ILE A 631 14.07 20.82 -18.55
CA ILE A 631 14.51 19.44 -18.39
C ILE A 631 15.89 19.19 -19.02
N GLY A 632 16.62 20.28 -19.40
CA GLY A 632 17.94 20.19 -19.99
C GLY A 632 17.98 19.57 -21.40
N VAL A 633 16.84 19.54 -22.10
CA VAL A 633 16.73 18.94 -23.45
C VAL A 633 16.17 19.97 -24.42
N SER A 634 16.84 20.14 -25.56
CA SER A 634 16.43 21.09 -26.59
C SER A 634 15.31 20.54 -27.47
N CYS A 635 14.44 21.44 -27.92
CA CYS A 635 13.36 21.11 -28.85
C CYS A 635 13.94 20.75 -30.23
N PRO A 636 13.57 19.58 -30.81
CA PRO A 636 14.09 19.18 -32.12
C PRO A 636 13.61 20.05 -33.28
N LYS A 637 12.57 20.91 -33.06
CA LYS A 637 12.02 21.80 -34.11
C LYS A 637 12.59 23.21 -34.10
N CYS A 638 12.80 23.80 -32.92
CA CYS A 638 13.21 25.22 -32.82
C CYS A 638 14.42 25.45 -31.91
N ARG A 639 15.00 24.38 -31.34
CA ARG A 639 16.12 24.41 -30.41
C ARG A 639 15.84 25.14 -29.07
N GLY A 640 14.60 25.62 -28.83
CA GLY A 640 14.19 26.08 -27.51
C GLY A 640 14.12 24.96 -26.48
N ASP A 641 14.03 25.28 -25.21
CA ASP A 641 13.99 24.26 -24.13
C ASP A 641 12.71 23.41 -24.21
N LEU A 642 12.83 22.11 -23.95
CA LEU A 642 11.68 21.30 -23.62
C LEU A 642 11.36 21.44 -22.14
N VAL A 643 10.09 21.70 -21.82
CA VAL A 643 9.61 21.95 -20.47
C VAL A 643 8.50 20.98 -20.08
N LYS A 644 8.51 20.54 -18.82
CA LYS A 644 7.45 19.70 -18.26
C LYS A 644 6.18 20.52 -18.09
N LYS A 645 5.08 20.08 -18.68
CA LYS A 645 3.74 20.70 -18.59
C LYS A 645 2.70 19.69 -18.08
N ILE A 646 1.63 20.20 -17.47
CA ILE A 646 0.51 19.39 -17.00
C ILE A 646 -0.74 19.78 -17.78
N SER A 647 -1.40 18.83 -18.42
CA SER A 647 -2.63 19.04 -19.16
C SER A 647 -3.83 19.30 -18.25
N LYS A 648 -4.94 19.83 -18.77
CA LYS A 648 -6.22 19.98 -18.03
C LYS A 648 -6.73 18.67 -17.41
N LYS A 649 -6.35 17.52 -17.98
CA LYS A 649 -6.66 16.16 -17.47
C LYS A 649 -5.61 15.64 -16.47
N LYS A 650 -4.77 16.53 -15.91
CA LYS A 650 -3.68 16.19 -14.96
C LYS A 650 -2.63 15.20 -15.51
N LYS A 651 -2.50 15.07 -16.83
CA LYS A 651 -1.44 14.23 -17.43
C LYS A 651 -0.21 15.08 -17.74
N VAL A 652 0.96 14.55 -17.36
CA VAL A 652 2.26 15.18 -17.69
C VAL A 652 2.54 14.98 -19.18
N PHE A 653 3.00 16.06 -19.81
CA PHE A 653 3.56 16.06 -21.16
C PHE A 653 4.73 17.05 -21.23
N TYR A 654 5.53 16.95 -22.26
CA TYR A 654 6.70 17.79 -22.45
C TYR A 654 6.47 18.61 -23.73
N GLY A 655 6.52 19.92 -23.61
CA GLY A 655 6.27 20.85 -24.70
C GLY A 655 7.41 21.86 -24.85
N CYS A 656 7.51 22.49 -26.01
CA CYS A 656 8.49 23.54 -26.24
C CYS A 656 8.22 24.76 -25.37
N SER A 657 9.27 25.42 -24.86
CA SER A 657 9.21 26.70 -24.15
C SER A 657 8.69 27.83 -25.04
N ASN A 658 8.97 27.75 -26.35
CA ASN A 658 8.58 28.74 -27.33
C ASN A 658 7.14 28.57 -27.85
N PHE A 659 6.25 27.96 -27.06
CA PHE A 659 4.83 27.94 -27.38
C PHE A 659 4.23 29.33 -27.17
N PRO A 660 3.41 29.88 -28.08
CA PRO A 660 2.69 29.21 -29.19
C PRO A 660 3.44 29.12 -30.54
N GLU A 661 4.58 29.78 -30.73
CA GLU A 661 5.33 29.78 -31.99
C GLU A 661 5.80 28.38 -32.36
N CYS A 662 6.28 27.61 -31.40
CA CYS A 662 6.61 26.21 -31.57
C CYS A 662 5.63 25.29 -30.82
N LYS A 663 4.83 24.52 -31.59
CA LYS A 663 3.81 23.62 -31.05
C LYS A 663 4.31 22.20 -30.79
N PHE A 664 5.63 21.99 -30.69
CA PHE A 664 6.17 20.66 -30.42
C PHE A 664 5.81 20.19 -29.03
N ALA A 665 5.24 18.98 -28.91
CA ALA A 665 4.88 18.36 -27.64
C ALA A 665 4.96 16.83 -27.75
N ILE A 666 5.37 16.19 -26.64
CA ILE A 666 5.48 14.73 -26.50
C ILE A 666 4.98 14.28 -25.13
N ASN A 667 4.45 13.04 -25.06
CA ASN A 667 3.88 12.50 -23.82
C ASN A 667 4.86 11.62 -23.02
N ARG A 668 6.09 11.45 -23.52
CA ARG A 668 7.14 10.63 -22.86
C ARG A 668 8.28 11.53 -22.44
N LYS A 669 8.96 11.16 -21.34
CA LYS A 669 10.10 11.92 -20.79
C LYS A 669 11.22 11.99 -21.85
N PRO A 670 11.63 13.18 -22.30
CA PRO A 670 12.79 13.34 -23.17
C PRO A 670 14.08 13.01 -22.43
N ILE A 671 15.08 12.56 -23.16
CA ILE A 671 16.41 12.19 -22.66
C ILE A 671 17.44 13.11 -23.29
N ALA A 672 18.41 13.58 -22.50
CA ALA A 672 19.42 14.54 -22.97
C ALA A 672 20.36 13.97 -24.02
N GLN A 673 20.59 12.64 -24.02
CA GLN A 673 21.44 11.99 -25.01
C GLN A 673 20.74 11.97 -26.39
N PRO A 674 21.41 12.39 -27.48
CA PRO A 674 20.89 12.29 -28.82
C PRO A 674 20.84 10.84 -29.30
N CYS A 675 20.00 10.54 -30.25
CA CYS A 675 19.94 9.22 -30.88
C CYS A 675 21.27 8.88 -31.57
N PRO A 676 21.90 7.73 -31.28
CA PRO A 676 23.14 7.34 -31.94
C PRO A 676 23.02 7.16 -33.45
N ASN A 677 21.81 6.83 -33.94
CA ASN A 677 21.57 6.55 -35.36
C ASN A 677 21.23 7.79 -36.20
N CYS A 678 20.60 8.84 -35.63
CA CYS A 678 20.15 10.00 -36.40
C CYS A 678 20.25 11.33 -35.65
N SER A 679 20.93 11.37 -34.53
CA SER A 679 21.14 12.52 -33.65
C SER A 679 19.85 13.25 -33.21
N ASN A 680 18.68 12.65 -33.41
CA ASN A 680 17.39 13.20 -33.01
C ASN A 680 17.05 12.85 -31.55
N LEU A 681 15.95 13.41 -31.02
CA LEU A 681 15.52 13.27 -29.66
C LEU A 681 15.20 11.82 -29.27
N LEU A 682 15.77 11.36 -28.16
CA LEU A 682 15.37 10.13 -27.49
C LEU A 682 14.30 10.40 -26.44
N VAL A 683 13.38 9.47 -26.28
CA VAL A 683 12.36 9.50 -25.23
C VAL A 683 12.34 8.16 -24.45
N GLN A 684 12.07 8.21 -23.17
CA GLN A 684 11.94 7.01 -22.32
C GLN A 684 10.82 6.12 -22.87
N TYR A 685 11.11 4.81 -23.03
CA TYR A 685 10.18 3.88 -23.68
C TYR A 685 9.58 2.86 -22.69
N ARG A 686 10.39 1.95 -22.13
CA ARG A 686 10.02 0.98 -21.11
C ARG A 686 11.23 0.67 -20.24
N GLY A 687 11.10 0.79 -18.91
CA GLY A 687 12.23 0.63 -17.99
C GLY A 687 13.44 1.45 -18.44
N ASP A 688 14.60 0.83 -18.58
CA ASP A 688 15.86 1.45 -18.97
C ASP A 688 16.05 1.60 -20.49
N TRP A 689 14.98 1.47 -21.28
CA TRP A 689 15.03 1.63 -22.72
C TRP A 689 14.57 3.01 -23.17
N ALA A 690 15.33 3.59 -24.09
CA ALA A 690 14.96 4.79 -24.83
C ALA A 690 14.58 4.45 -26.28
N LYS A 691 13.75 5.29 -26.88
CA LYS A 691 13.32 5.18 -28.27
C LYS A 691 13.44 6.54 -28.96
N CYS A 692 14.00 6.56 -30.16
CA CYS A 692 14.07 7.76 -30.98
C CYS A 692 12.70 8.16 -31.52
N VAL A 693 12.39 9.47 -31.47
CA VAL A 693 11.14 10.02 -32.00
C VAL A 693 11.10 10.05 -33.53
N ALA A 694 12.25 10.07 -34.21
CA ALA A 694 12.36 10.15 -35.66
C ALA A 694 12.58 8.78 -36.31
N CYS A 695 13.68 8.07 -36.01
CA CYS A 695 14.06 6.84 -36.69
C CYS A 695 13.60 5.56 -35.97
N GLN A 696 12.86 5.66 -34.86
CA GLN A 696 12.34 4.54 -34.06
C GLN A 696 13.41 3.64 -33.43
N TYR A 697 14.71 3.98 -33.55
CA TYR A 697 15.82 3.26 -32.94
C TYR A 697 15.62 3.12 -31.44
N LYS A 698 15.92 1.96 -30.89
CA LYS A 698 15.81 1.66 -29.47
C LYS A 698 17.21 1.40 -28.89
N VAL A 699 17.50 2.02 -27.76
CA VAL A 699 18.76 1.87 -27.05
C VAL A 699 18.49 1.63 -25.57
N LYS A 700 19.28 0.75 -24.95
CA LYS A 700 19.27 0.57 -23.51
C LYS A 700 20.11 1.70 -22.89
N LEU A 701 19.55 2.43 -21.94
CA LEU A 701 20.28 3.43 -21.20
C LEU A 701 21.25 2.72 -20.25
N ALA A 702 22.53 3.05 -20.30
CA ALA A 702 23.48 2.67 -19.25
C ALA A 702 23.01 3.34 -17.97
N GLY A 703 23.03 2.62 -16.84
CA GLY A 703 22.55 3.12 -15.54
C GLY A 703 23.13 4.50 -15.24
N GLN A 704 22.31 5.53 -15.28
CA GLN A 704 22.67 6.82 -14.75
C GLN A 704 22.50 6.72 -13.24
N GLU A 705 23.58 6.79 -12.51
CA GLU A 705 23.56 7.32 -11.13
C GLU A 705 22.81 8.63 -11.18
N GLU A 706 21.70 8.71 -10.44
CA GLU A 706 20.95 9.95 -10.29
C GLU A 706 21.89 10.98 -9.62
N GLN A 707 22.43 11.92 -10.40
CA GLN A 707 22.99 13.12 -9.83
C GLN A 707 21.86 13.81 -9.05
N GLN A 708 21.94 13.69 -7.75
CA GLN A 708 21.13 14.45 -6.82
C GLN A 708 21.50 15.93 -7.02
N GLU A 709 20.61 16.68 -7.69
CA GLU A 709 20.62 18.14 -7.54
C GLU A 709 20.30 18.42 -6.07
N GLY A 710 21.36 18.71 -5.32
CA GLY A 710 21.27 19.21 -3.96
C GLY A 710 20.50 20.52 -3.98
N VAL A 711 19.26 20.47 -3.50
CA VAL A 711 18.55 21.67 -3.09
C VAL A 711 19.17 22.10 -1.77
N ALA A 712 20.05 23.10 -1.84
CA ALA A 712 20.50 23.81 -0.65
C ALA A 712 19.26 24.43 0.03
N LEU A 713 19.12 24.19 1.31
CA LEU A 713 18.12 24.74 2.21
C LEU A 713 18.25 26.25 2.36
#